data_e12ffe8e7fb23ab800b3b0adc130763f
#
_entry.id   e12ffe8e7fb23ab800b3b0adc130763f
#
_cell.length_a   1.000
_cell.length_b   1.000
_cell.length_c   1.000
_cell.angle_alpha   90.00
_cell.angle_beta   90.00
_cell.angle_gamma   90.00
#
_symmetry.space_group_name_H-M   'P 1'
#
loop_
_entity.id
_entity.type
_entity.pdbx_description
1 polymer ?
#
loop_
_entity_poly.entity_id
_entity_poly.type
_entity_poly.pdbx_seq_one_letter_code
_entity_poly.pdbx_strand_id
1 'polypeptide(L)'
;MSRLNTRMRRWGVVLRIASRDARQSLGRTLTAVFLISLPIIIAIGAITFWDVTTSQRYQAASWLGHRSDVQAVTLHRSSTAIAQDITADVLSKTASDEDVTVTPSTLTDWVPAGDQLIAVDTLYQLHLTTQDGTGYTVDSGTQTATLDAPRVNARGKTGTLAANHAVISDDVARALKAEVGDTLALSLTVAKNRTTQALTGSVVIDEIIPGTNRAIIGDGTLEINRLAVAGRTQTAWYVTGPAPVTWDHIRQINQSGFSVVSRQVLADPPDASALPSQIAQYEGPQNTRGTNPWQYLLLVAGILLILTEMILLISPLYTVAQRSVMRTAAMIVANGGDQSDGRRLTIAHGLVIGLYSGLVSAVLSACGMVGIGIWSGLGIGIVPWWPLALSVLLPILLSLMASVSPAHTSSHINTSAVIGGRVWEPSRLVRRRMIYPLALLAGLPLLGIAAWRGWVLALVIGVGLLEAGLIGSIPYIFTRWRAPNRRASMSMRLALRDAVRNGHRTFPAMASILTTVFVACGLLITLSSSNEAGWNTRPHAGQRGQVFLSTVDKTDSVTRTRNLLQSAQQVVDAERTVTSSAIMNGMAWNSGPGGPETMVEAVSPTDKSTLTMRDDMGTMAEIDVAYIVDDGTYLREAGYLNEDDMVRAIATLNAGGVLVPDPKLINGAGQADLRSLDMSAIAAAKAAGASDDNLPDALVQRTMTFPASPLTRINVMVLSPQASEALGLRAVPLGALLTVEKPVNPVDAPSFQTTIARQVPGASVQVIAPTMRSLVLPYVAALIAVVAAAATVALVVALSSSDMRPDLDTLDAIGAAPAMRRHVTTWQGVVLALNAIPTAVLSGLVVGVLAVITFANSGIFPTLTNTLRPIVPWGALLGMLIGMPILCALVAIVLTPRHQKRIRRIN
;
A
#
# COMPACT_ATOMS: atom_id res chain seq x y z
N MET A 1 -53.91 -16.30 7.91
CA MET A 1 -53.44 -16.44 6.51
C MET A 1 -54.03 -15.40 5.54
N SER A 2 -55.28 -14.92 5.68
CA SER A 2 -55.88 -13.97 4.73
C SER A 2 -55.21 -12.58 4.68
N ARG A 3 -54.75 -12.04 5.83
CA ARG A 3 -54.05 -10.74 5.91
C ARG A 3 -52.66 -10.73 5.29
N LEU A 4 -51.95 -11.84 5.32
CA LEU A 4 -50.63 -11.97 4.68
C LEU A 4 -50.75 -12.02 3.15
N ASN A 5 -51.74 -12.79 2.64
CA ASN A 5 -52.01 -12.90 1.21
C ASN A 5 -52.43 -11.55 0.60
N THR A 6 -53.22 -10.76 1.33
CA THR A 6 -53.68 -9.43 0.88
C THR A 6 -52.50 -8.45 0.89
N ARG A 7 -51.58 -8.50 1.85
CA ARG A 7 -50.36 -7.69 1.88
C ARG A 7 -49.42 -8.06 0.73
N MET A 8 -49.17 -9.36 0.47
CA MET A 8 -48.30 -9.79 -0.64
C MET A 8 -48.88 -9.41 -2.01
N ARG A 9 -50.19 -9.50 -2.23
CA ARG A 9 -50.83 -9.04 -3.48
C ARG A 9 -50.66 -7.54 -3.71
N ARG A 10 -50.76 -6.71 -2.65
CA ARG A 10 -50.54 -5.26 -2.75
C ARG A 10 -49.07 -4.92 -3.13
N TRP A 11 -48.09 -5.60 -2.54
CA TRP A 11 -46.69 -5.43 -2.93
C TRP A 11 -46.41 -5.86 -4.37
N GLY A 12 -47.01 -6.92 -4.85
CA GLY A 12 -46.87 -7.37 -6.24
C GLY A 12 -47.43 -6.37 -7.27
N VAL A 13 -48.49 -5.66 -6.96
CA VAL A 13 -49.02 -4.59 -7.83
C VAL A 13 -48.07 -3.38 -7.83
N VAL A 14 -47.62 -2.94 -6.67
CA VAL A 14 -46.74 -1.77 -6.51
C VAL A 14 -45.39 -2.02 -7.18
N LEU A 15 -44.80 -3.22 -7.07
CA LEU A 15 -43.56 -3.59 -7.74
C LEU A 15 -43.72 -3.62 -9.27
N ARG A 16 -44.86 -4.09 -9.82
CA ARG A 16 -45.12 -4.02 -11.27
C ARG A 16 -45.22 -2.59 -11.78
N ILE A 17 -45.88 -1.69 -11.03
CA ILE A 17 -45.95 -0.27 -11.37
C ILE A 17 -44.54 0.35 -11.34
N ALA A 18 -43.75 0.09 -10.28
CA ALA A 18 -42.39 0.61 -10.14
C ALA A 18 -41.47 0.12 -11.27
N SER A 19 -41.54 -1.18 -11.62
CA SER A 19 -40.75 -1.73 -12.72
C SER A 19 -41.12 -1.20 -14.09
N ARG A 20 -42.40 -0.92 -14.32
CA ARG A 20 -42.89 -0.31 -15.57
C ARG A 20 -42.45 1.15 -15.70
N ASP A 21 -42.51 1.92 -14.61
CA ASP A 21 -42.04 3.30 -14.59
C ASP A 21 -40.53 3.38 -14.79
N ALA A 22 -39.75 2.48 -14.16
CA ALA A 22 -38.31 2.36 -14.37
C ALA A 22 -37.95 2.10 -15.85
N ARG A 23 -38.73 1.25 -16.53
CA ARG A 23 -38.52 0.95 -17.96
C ARG A 23 -38.97 2.12 -18.88
N GLN A 24 -40.01 2.84 -18.51
CA GLN A 24 -40.46 4.00 -19.27
C GLN A 24 -39.53 5.21 -19.13
N SER A 25 -38.79 5.31 -18.04
CA SER A 25 -37.80 6.38 -17.75
C SER A 25 -36.34 5.87 -17.83
N LEU A 26 -35.99 5.16 -18.92
CA LEU A 26 -34.71 4.49 -19.08
C LEU A 26 -33.49 5.38 -18.78
N GLY A 27 -33.47 6.61 -19.26
CA GLY A 27 -32.34 7.52 -19.02
C GLY A 27 -32.07 7.77 -17.53
N ARG A 28 -33.10 8.02 -16.74
CA ARG A 28 -33.00 8.23 -15.29
C ARG A 28 -32.63 6.95 -14.55
N THR A 29 -33.22 5.83 -14.95
CA THR A 29 -32.95 4.52 -14.34
C THR A 29 -31.52 4.11 -14.62
N LEU A 30 -30.99 4.23 -15.85
CA LEU A 30 -29.61 3.92 -16.18
C LEU A 30 -28.61 4.81 -15.42
N THR A 31 -28.90 6.11 -15.31
CA THR A 31 -28.08 7.03 -14.50
C THR A 31 -28.03 6.60 -13.04
N ALA A 32 -29.17 6.22 -12.47
CA ALA A 32 -29.25 5.73 -11.09
C ALA A 32 -28.46 4.41 -10.91
N VAL A 33 -28.67 3.45 -11.82
CA VAL A 33 -27.97 2.18 -11.81
C VAL A 33 -26.45 2.39 -11.91
N PHE A 34 -26.01 3.22 -12.84
CA PHE A 34 -24.59 3.52 -13.02
C PHE A 34 -23.97 4.17 -11.76
N LEU A 35 -24.67 5.15 -11.18
CA LEU A 35 -24.20 5.89 -10.01
C LEU A 35 -24.05 4.99 -8.77
N ILE A 36 -24.92 3.98 -8.64
CA ILE A 36 -24.88 3.02 -7.53
C ILE A 36 -23.85 1.91 -7.81
N SER A 37 -23.85 1.38 -9.04
CA SER A 37 -23.04 0.21 -9.40
C SER A 37 -21.54 0.51 -9.49
N LEU A 38 -21.18 1.64 -10.13
CA LEU A 38 -19.78 1.94 -10.46
C LEU A 38 -18.86 2.00 -9.23
N PRO A 39 -19.19 2.72 -8.15
CA PRO A 39 -18.34 2.74 -6.95
C PRO A 39 -18.20 1.36 -6.29
N ILE A 40 -19.27 0.56 -6.34
CA ILE A 40 -19.27 -0.79 -5.76
C ILE A 40 -18.38 -1.73 -6.59
N ILE A 41 -18.47 -1.68 -7.92
CA ILE A 41 -17.62 -2.46 -8.81
C ILE A 41 -16.15 -2.13 -8.58
N ILE A 42 -15.81 -0.83 -8.48
CA ILE A 42 -14.45 -0.37 -8.20
C ILE A 42 -13.99 -0.86 -6.82
N ALA A 43 -14.83 -0.76 -5.79
CA ALA A 43 -14.49 -1.20 -4.44
C ALA A 43 -14.27 -2.72 -4.39
N ILE A 44 -15.15 -3.52 -5.00
CA ILE A 44 -15.01 -4.98 -5.07
C ILE A 44 -13.76 -5.36 -5.85
N GLY A 45 -13.50 -4.73 -7.00
CA GLY A 45 -12.29 -4.93 -7.79
C GLY A 45 -11.02 -4.61 -7.00
N ALA A 46 -11.01 -3.48 -6.27
CA ALA A 46 -9.89 -3.08 -5.44
C ALA A 46 -9.64 -4.05 -4.27
N ILE A 47 -10.70 -4.47 -3.57
CA ILE A 47 -10.61 -5.46 -2.49
C ILE A 47 -10.05 -6.78 -3.01
N THR A 48 -10.61 -7.28 -4.13
CA THR A 48 -10.16 -8.53 -4.74
C THR A 48 -8.70 -8.44 -5.21
N PHE A 49 -8.34 -7.36 -5.88
CA PHE A 49 -6.97 -7.14 -6.34
C PHE A 49 -5.99 -7.06 -5.17
N TRP A 50 -6.35 -6.33 -4.12
CA TRP A 50 -5.53 -6.25 -2.90
C TRP A 50 -5.36 -7.60 -2.23
N ASP A 51 -6.45 -8.34 -2.02
CA ASP A 51 -6.43 -9.63 -1.38
C ASP A 51 -5.57 -10.64 -2.16
N VAL A 52 -5.75 -10.70 -3.48
CA VAL A 52 -4.93 -11.57 -4.34
C VAL A 52 -3.46 -11.16 -4.30
N THR A 53 -3.12 -9.88 -4.48
CA THR A 53 -1.72 -9.43 -4.58
C THR A 53 -0.96 -9.47 -3.26
N THR A 54 -1.66 -9.41 -2.13
CA THR A 54 -1.06 -9.54 -0.79
C THR A 54 -1.06 -10.97 -0.27
N SER A 55 -1.74 -11.89 -0.96
CA SER A 55 -1.75 -13.29 -0.56
C SER A 55 -0.35 -13.92 -0.68
N GLN A 56 0.03 -14.71 0.30
CA GLN A 56 1.29 -15.46 0.28
C GLN A 56 1.37 -16.40 -0.93
N ARG A 57 0.23 -16.96 -1.35
CA ARG A 57 0.14 -17.81 -2.56
C ARG A 57 0.55 -17.07 -3.84
N TYR A 58 0.08 -15.84 -4.04
CA TYR A 58 0.48 -15.05 -5.19
C TYR A 58 1.96 -14.67 -5.13
N GLN A 59 2.49 -14.34 -3.96
CA GLN A 59 3.91 -14.06 -3.78
C GLN A 59 4.77 -15.30 -4.07
N ALA A 60 4.38 -16.48 -3.57
CA ALA A 60 5.03 -17.73 -3.87
C ALA A 60 4.96 -18.09 -5.36
N ALA A 61 3.85 -17.80 -6.04
CA ALA A 61 3.73 -18.05 -7.48
C ALA A 61 4.74 -17.25 -8.34
N SER A 62 5.30 -16.17 -7.79
CA SER A 62 6.36 -15.41 -8.48
C SER A 62 7.60 -16.26 -8.79
N TRP A 63 7.83 -17.33 -8.03
CA TRP A 63 8.90 -18.29 -8.28
C TRP A 63 8.68 -19.12 -9.55
N LEU A 64 7.41 -19.37 -9.94
CA LEU A 64 7.07 -20.14 -11.12
C LEU A 64 7.28 -19.36 -12.45
N GLY A 65 7.45 -18.03 -12.38
CA GLY A 65 7.56 -17.17 -13.55
C GLY A 65 6.25 -17.06 -14.35
N HIS A 66 6.34 -16.55 -15.58
CA HIS A 66 5.16 -16.27 -16.43
C HIS A 66 4.76 -17.42 -17.37
N ARG A 67 5.55 -18.49 -17.42
CA ARG A 67 5.28 -19.64 -18.30
C ARG A 67 4.20 -20.53 -17.71
N SER A 68 3.21 -20.86 -18.52
CA SER A 68 2.08 -21.71 -18.09
C SER A 68 2.43 -23.20 -18.00
N ASP A 69 3.47 -23.66 -18.68
CA ASP A 69 3.96 -25.05 -18.67
C ASP A 69 4.81 -25.41 -17.44
N VAL A 70 5.22 -24.40 -16.64
CA VAL A 70 5.91 -24.63 -15.36
C VAL A 70 4.92 -25.07 -14.30
N GLN A 71 5.04 -26.31 -13.86
CA GLN A 71 4.17 -26.90 -12.83
C GLN A 71 4.69 -26.65 -11.41
N ALA A 72 6.00 -26.73 -11.21
CA ALA A 72 6.59 -26.52 -9.91
C ALA A 72 8.03 -26.00 -9.99
N VAL A 73 8.51 -25.42 -8.90
CA VAL A 73 9.91 -25.12 -8.68
C VAL A 73 10.34 -25.67 -7.34
N THR A 74 11.50 -26.36 -7.29
CA THR A 74 12.05 -26.91 -6.07
C THR A 74 13.43 -26.36 -5.77
N LEU A 75 13.72 -26.19 -4.48
CA LEU A 75 14.97 -25.62 -3.95
C LEU A 75 15.48 -26.51 -2.82
N HIS A 76 16.77 -26.87 -2.85
CA HIS A 76 17.41 -27.57 -1.74
C HIS A 76 17.62 -26.61 -0.57
N ARG A 77 17.00 -26.88 0.58
CA ARG A 77 17.01 -26.01 1.76
C ARG A 77 17.79 -26.58 2.95
N SER A 78 17.92 -27.90 3.03
CA SER A 78 18.52 -28.57 4.18
C SER A 78 19.12 -29.90 3.79
N SER A 79 20.17 -30.35 4.47
CA SER A 79 20.68 -31.71 4.40
C SER A 79 19.81 -32.72 5.18
N THR A 80 18.81 -32.25 5.94
CA THR A 80 17.85 -33.08 6.68
C THR A 80 16.44 -32.91 6.12
N ALA A 81 15.53 -33.82 6.42
CA ALA A 81 14.12 -33.73 6.06
C ALA A 81 13.51 -32.42 6.59
N ILE A 82 12.62 -31.84 5.82
CA ILE A 82 11.94 -30.58 6.16
C ILE A 82 10.41 -30.77 6.18
N ALA A 83 9.73 -29.89 6.91
CA ALA A 83 8.30 -29.65 6.75
C ALA A 83 8.10 -28.26 6.18
N GLN A 84 7.25 -28.13 5.17
CA GLN A 84 6.92 -26.86 4.53
C GLN A 84 5.42 -26.58 4.56
N ASP A 85 5.06 -25.31 4.42
CA ASP A 85 3.69 -24.89 4.14
C ASP A 85 3.39 -24.94 2.62
N ILE A 86 2.17 -24.54 2.23
CA ILE A 86 1.75 -24.51 0.83
C ILE A 86 2.51 -23.48 -0.03
N THR A 87 3.22 -22.55 0.59
CA THR A 87 4.00 -21.48 -0.07
C THR A 87 5.50 -21.78 -0.14
N ALA A 88 5.89 -22.96 0.30
CA ALA A 88 7.26 -23.47 0.40
C ALA A 88 8.10 -22.83 1.52
N ASP A 89 7.47 -22.16 2.49
CA ASP A 89 8.16 -21.73 3.70
C ASP A 89 8.46 -22.93 4.58
N VAL A 90 9.72 -23.07 4.97
CA VAL A 90 10.21 -24.19 5.80
C VAL A 90 9.85 -23.89 7.26
N LEU A 91 8.98 -24.72 7.82
CA LEU A 91 8.44 -24.55 9.18
C LEU A 91 9.29 -25.22 10.24
N SER A 92 9.88 -26.36 9.92
CA SER A 92 10.80 -27.05 10.80
C SER A 92 11.75 -27.91 9.99
N LYS A 93 12.94 -28.09 10.55
CA LYS A 93 13.85 -29.16 10.15
C LYS A 93 13.58 -30.31 11.08
N THR A 94 13.46 -31.52 10.54
CA THR A 94 13.28 -32.70 11.39
C THR A 94 14.53 -32.91 12.22
N ALA A 95 14.38 -33.13 13.51
CA ALA A 95 15.50 -33.35 14.44
C ALA A 95 16.19 -34.71 14.27
N SER A 96 16.15 -35.31 13.09
CA SER A 96 16.92 -36.53 12.79
C SER A 96 18.35 -36.11 12.50
N ASP A 97 19.30 -36.56 13.30
CA ASP A 97 20.75 -36.34 13.13
C ASP A 97 21.33 -37.00 11.86
N GLU A 98 20.55 -37.66 11.04
CA GLU A 98 20.99 -38.32 9.82
C GLU A 98 20.89 -37.36 8.63
N ASP A 99 22.04 -36.99 8.08
CA ASP A 99 22.16 -36.32 6.81
C ASP A 99 21.58 -37.18 5.69
N VAL A 100 20.61 -36.65 4.97
CA VAL A 100 20.03 -37.33 3.82
C VAL A 100 20.95 -37.21 2.63
N THR A 101 21.39 -38.38 2.11
CA THR A 101 22.21 -38.43 0.91
C THR A 101 21.37 -38.14 -0.31
N VAL A 102 21.49 -36.96 -0.90
CA VAL A 102 20.79 -36.56 -2.10
C VAL A 102 21.63 -36.96 -3.32
N THR A 103 20.96 -37.70 -4.21
CA THR A 103 21.56 -38.15 -5.50
C THR A 103 20.77 -37.51 -6.64
N PRO A 104 21.33 -37.42 -7.87
CA PRO A 104 20.56 -36.93 -9.02
C PRO A 104 19.28 -37.73 -9.27
N SER A 105 19.25 -39.04 -8.98
CA SER A 105 18.06 -39.87 -9.10
C SER A 105 16.93 -39.44 -8.17
N THR A 106 17.23 -38.90 -6.98
CA THR A 106 16.22 -38.36 -6.06
C THR A 106 15.30 -37.33 -6.73
N LEU A 107 15.86 -36.49 -7.58
CA LEU A 107 15.10 -35.45 -8.30
C LEU A 107 14.40 -36.03 -9.52
N THR A 108 15.06 -36.92 -10.29
CA THR A 108 14.47 -37.52 -11.49
C THR A 108 13.31 -38.47 -11.16
N ASP A 109 13.42 -39.23 -10.08
CA ASP A 109 12.40 -40.18 -9.63
C ASP A 109 11.19 -39.49 -9.03
N TRP A 110 11.34 -38.22 -8.56
CA TRP A 110 10.28 -37.42 -8.02
C TRP A 110 9.41 -36.73 -9.09
N VAL A 111 10.00 -36.42 -10.27
CA VAL A 111 9.30 -35.70 -11.35
C VAL A 111 8.19 -36.57 -11.92
N PRO A 112 6.95 -36.04 -12.10
CA PRO A 112 5.87 -36.76 -12.74
C PRO A 112 6.25 -37.26 -14.14
N ALA A 113 5.73 -38.43 -14.52
CA ALA A 113 6.01 -39.03 -15.82
C ALA A 113 5.59 -38.12 -16.99
N GLY A 114 6.51 -37.86 -17.90
CA GLY A 114 6.28 -36.99 -19.06
C GLY A 114 6.69 -35.51 -18.87
N ASP A 115 7.02 -35.11 -17.65
CA ASP A 115 7.56 -33.77 -17.36
C ASP A 115 9.10 -33.76 -17.43
N GLN A 116 9.65 -32.59 -17.65
CA GLN A 116 11.09 -32.35 -17.73
C GLN A 116 11.55 -31.47 -16.55
N LEU A 117 12.78 -31.72 -16.12
CA LEU A 117 13.43 -30.98 -15.06
C LEU A 117 14.49 -30.03 -15.65
N ILE A 118 14.34 -28.73 -15.41
CA ILE A 118 15.27 -27.71 -15.87
C ILE A 118 15.97 -27.11 -14.64
N ALA A 119 17.28 -27.22 -14.56
CA ALA A 119 18.09 -26.60 -13.51
C ALA A 119 18.43 -25.16 -13.88
N VAL A 120 18.23 -24.22 -12.97
CA VAL A 120 18.65 -22.83 -13.11
C VAL A 120 19.49 -22.48 -11.88
N ASP A 121 20.77 -22.26 -12.09
CA ASP A 121 21.66 -21.81 -11.03
C ASP A 121 21.61 -20.29 -10.93
N THR A 122 21.48 -19.77 -9.75
CA THR A 122 21.64 -18.35 -9.45
C THR A 122 22.97 -18.18 -8.74
N LEU A 123 23.86 -17.42 -9.33
CA LEU A 123 25.22 -17.14 -8.83
C LEU A 123 25.23 -15.72 -8.29
N TYR A 124 25.62 -15.56 -7.04
CA TYR A 124 25.74 -14.27 -6.39
C TYR A 124 27.20 -13.82 -6.36
N GLN A 125 27.43 -12.55 -6.73
CA GLN A 125 28.77 -11.95 -6.75
C GLN A 125 29.73 -12.65 -7.75
N LEU A 126 29.24 -12.92 -8.97
CA LEU A 126 30.11 -13.40 -10.05
C LEU A 126 31.01 -12.27 -10.54
N HIS A 127 32.33 -12.49 -10.49
CA HIS A 127 33.31 -11.54 -10.98
C HIS A 127 33.62 -11.84 -12.44
N LEU A 128 33.48 -10.81 -13.31
CA LEU A 128 33.79 -10.83 -14.74
C LEU A 128 35.04 -9.99 -14.98
N THR A 129 36.00 -10.51 -15.74
CA THR A 129 37.26 -9.80 -16.04
C THR A 129 37.56 -9.87 -17.52
N THR A 130 37.88 -8.74 -18.13
CA THR A 130 38.38 -8.67 -19.53
C THR A 130 39.85 -9.05 -19.60
N GLN A 131 40.39 -9.27 -20.81
CA GLN A 131 41.81 -9.61 -21.02
C GLN A 131 42.76 -8.49 -20.57
N ASP A 132 42.34 -7.25 -20.58
CA ASP A 132 43.11 -6.10 -20.11
C ASP A 132 43.05 -5.89 -18.59
N GLY A 133 42.38 -6.81 -17.85
CA GLY A 133 42.28 -6.76 -16.40
C GLY A 133 41.16 -5.87 -15.84
N THR A 134 40.30 -5.30 -16.69
CA THR A 134 39.13 -4.59 -16.24
C THR A 134 38.09 -5.56 -15.65
N GLY A 135 37.74 -5.39 -14.38
CA GLY A 135 36.83 -6.31 -13.69
C GLY A 135 35.52 -5.67 -13.28
N TYR A 136 34.47 -6.47 -13.27
CA TYR A 136 33.12 -6.11 -12.79
C TYR A 136 32.47 -7.26 -12.03
N THR A 137 31.80 -6.96 -10.93
CA THR A 137 31.07 -7.97 -10.14
C THR A 137 29.57 -7.82 -10.38
N VAL A 138 28.94 -8.88 -10.85
CA VAL A 138 27.48 -8.98 -10.97
C VAL A 138 26.91 -9.48 -9.65
N ASP A 139 26.26 -8.60 -8.91
CA ASP A 139 25.78 -8.87 -7.54
C ASP A 139 24.39 -9.53 -7.51
N SER A 140 23.50 -9.13 -8.41
CA SER A 140 22.08 -9.48 -8.34
C SER A 140 21.68 -10.83 -8.94
N GLY A 141 22.62 -11.75 -9.08
CA GLY A 141 22.34 -13.09 -9.55
C GLY A 141 22.52 -13.28 -11.06
N THR A 142 23.76 -13.66 -11.41
CA THR A 142 24.02 -14.29 -12.70
C THR A 142 23.27 -15.61 -12.77
N GLN A 143 22.58 -15.87 -13.86
CA GLN A 143 21.85 -17.13 -14.05
C GLN A 143 22.59 -18.01 -15.06
N THR A 144 22.83 -19.27 -14.67
CA THR A 144 23.17 -20.30 -15.63
C THR A 144 21.87 -20.87 -16.16
N ALA A 145 21.53 -20.56 -17.41
CA ALA A 145 20.28 -21.08 -17.95
C ALA A 145 20.28 -21.13 -19.46
N THR A 146 19.47 -22.01 -19.97
CA THR A 146 18.91 -21.84 -21.30
C THR A 146 18.08 -20.58 -21.34
N LEU A 147 18.12 -19.81 -22.42
CA LEU A 147 17.28 -18.59 -22.60
C LEU A 147 15.78 -18.85 -22.41
N ASP A 148 15.37 -20.11 -22.45
CA ASP A 148 14.02 -20.63 -22.23
C ASP A 148 13.66 -20.88 -20.76
N ALA A 149 14.61 -20.72 -19.84
CA ALA A 149 14.31 -20.98 -18.42
C ALA A 149 13.23 -20.04 -17.88
N PRO A 150 12.35 -20.50 -17.00
CA PRO A 150 11.15 -19.77 -16.56
C PRO A 150 11.38 -18.38 -15.98
N ARG A 151 12.54 -18.14 -15.37
CA ARG A 151 12.92 -16.84 -14.80
C ARG A 151 13.83 -16.00 -15.67
N VAL A 152 14.38 -16.60 -16.72
CA VAL A 152 15.30 -15.95 -17.65
C VAL A 152 14.48 -15.39 -18.80
N ASN A 153 13.92 -14.22 -18.65
CA ASN A 153 13.19 -13.54 -19.70
C ASN A 153 14.14 -12.62 -20.47
N ALA A 154 14.86 -13.17 -21.43
CA ALA A 154 15.61 -12.42 -22.43
C ALA A 154 14.68 -12.05 -23.61
N ARG A 155 13.66 -11.19 -23.34
CA ARG A 155 12.78 -10.58 -24.37
C ARG A 155 12.19 -11.53 -25.40
N GLY A 156 11.71 -12.69 -24.98
CA GLY A 156 10.99 -13.62 -25.86
C GLY A 156 11.86 -14.32 -26.92
N LYS A 157 13.18 -14.30 -26.80
CA LYS A 157 14.04 -15.15 -27.60
C LYS A 157 14.09 -16.55 -26.99
N THR A 158 13.70 -17.53 -27.79
CA THR A 158 13.81 -18.94 -27.46
C THR A 158 15.17 -19.46 -27.98
N GLY A 159 15.89 -20.18 -27.17
CA GLY A 159 17.16 -20.79 -27.53
C GLY A 159 18.01 -21.26 -26.37
N THR A 160 18.85 -22.23 -26.59
CA THR A 160 19.84 -22.70 -25.59
C THR A 160 21.12 -21.90 -25.74
N LEU A 161 21.60 -21.30 -24.65
CA LEU A 161 22.93 -20.70 -24.61
C LEU A 161 23.96 -21.82 -24.45
N ALA A 162 24.92 -21.90 -25.37
CA ALA A 162 25.99 -22.91 -25.32
C ALA A 162 26.89 -22.69 -24.10
N ALA A 163 27.52 -23.74 -23.60
CA ALA A 163 28.54 -23.62 -22.59
C ALA A 163 29.65 -22.66 -23.05
N ASN A 164 30.20 -21.89 -22.13
CA ASN A 164 31.20 -20.84 -22.39
C ASN A 164 30.70 -19.65 -23.23
N HIS A 165 29.38 -19.46 -23.33
CA HIS A 165 28.77 -18.27 -23.92
C HIS A 165 28.01 -17.46 -22.88
N ALA A 166 27.86 -16.14 -23.10
CA ALA A 166 27.19 -15.25 -22.18
C ALA A 166 26.33 -14.22 -22.93
N VAL A 167 25.24 -13.84 -22.27
CA VAL A 167 24.45 -12.63 -22.57
C VAL A 167 24.58 -11.70 -21.38
N ILE A 168 25.03 -10.48 -21.60
CA ILE A 168 25.23 -9.48 -20.54
C ILE A 168 24.37 -8.24 -20.75
N SER A 169 24.10 -7.52 -19.67
CA SER A 169 23.38 -6.26 -19.77
C SER A 169 24.29 -5.13 -20.29
N ASP A 170 23.68 -4.10 -20.88
CA ASP A 170 24.37 -2.98 -21.52
C ASP A 170 25.20 -2.12 -20.54
N ASP A 171 24.84 -2.11 -19.27
CA ASP A 171 25.62 -1.47 -18.22
C ASP A 171 26.86 -2.31 -17.84
N VAL A 172 26.75 -3.63 -17.77
CA VAL A 172 27.90 -4.54 -17.54
C VAL A 172 28.87 -4.45 -18.71
N ALA A 173 28.36 -4.47 -19.96
CA ALA A 173 29.19 -4.32 -21.16
C ALA A 173 29.97 -3.00 -21.16
N ARG A 174 29.31 -1.89 -20.86
CA ARG A 174 29.99 -0.57 -20.75
C ARG A 174 31.01 -0.52 -19.63
N ALA A 175 30.70 -1.14 -18.49
CA ALA A 175 31.61 -1.21 -17.37
C ALA A 175 32.91 -1.95 -17.69
N LEU A 176 32.77 -3.04 -18.43
CA LEU A 176 33.90 -3.86 -18.88
C LEU A 176 34.53 -3.32 -20.17
N LYS A 177 33.93 -2.32 -20.82
CA LYS A 177 34.28 -1.86 -22.17
C LYS A 177 34.32 -3.00 -23.19
N ALA A 178 33.40 -3.93 -23.03
CA ALA A 178 33.35 -5.18 -23.81
C ALA A 178 32.27 -5.08 -24.90
N GLU A 179 32.54 -5.70 -26.03
CA GLU A 179 31.66 -5.80 -27.21
C GLU A 179 31.22 -7.25 -27.43
N VAL A 180 30.24 -7.45 -28.30
CA VAL A 180 29.82 -8.79 -28.75
C VAL A 180 30.97 -9.49 -29.42
N GLY A 181 31.29 -10.70 -28.99
CA GLY A 181 32.43 -11.48 -29.46
C GLY A 181 33.66 -11.49 -28.52
N ASP A 182 33.69 -10.58 -27.56
CA ASP A 182 34.79 -10.52 -26.59
C ASP A 182 34.72 -11.71 -25.61
N THR A 183 35.89 -12.12 -25.12
CA THR A 183 36.00 -13.17 -24.10
C THR A 183 36.22 -12.57 -22.73
N LEU A 184 35.38 -12.96 -21.78
CA LEU A 184 35.48 -12.59 -20.37
C LEU A 184 35.91 -13.77 -19.53
N ALA A 185 36.84 -13.56 -18.60
CA ALA A 185 37.17 -14.53 -17.56
C ALA A 185 36.13 -14.42 -16.43
N LEU A 186 35.70 -15.56 -15.91
CA LEU A 186 34.73 -15.67 -14.79
C LEU A 186 35.48 -16.12 -13.53
N SER A 187 35.13 -15.56 -12.39
CA SER A 187 35.58 -16.02 -11.09
C SER A 187 34.44 -15.94 -10.07
N LEU A 188 34.14 -17.05 -9.41
CA LEU A 188 33.16 -17.14 -8.34
C LEU A 188 33.76 -17.82 -7.13
N THR A 189 33.87 -17.12 -6.01
CA THR A 189 34.34 -17.70 -4.77
C THR A 189 33.18 -18.33 -4.01
N VAL A 190 33.23 -19.66 -3.84
CA VAL A 190 32.20 -20.41 -3.07
C VAL A 190 32.84 -20.96 -1.79
N ALA A 191 32.06 -20.93 -0.70
CA ALA A 191 32.47 -21.57 0.54
C ALA A 191 32.20 -23.08 0.45
N LYS A 192 33.22 -23.89 0.79
CA LYS A 192 33.07 -25.34 0.86
C LYS A 192 33.81 -25.82 2.11
N ASN A 193 33.08 -26.37 3.10
CA ASN A 193 33.65 -26.94 4.32
C ASN A 193 34.72 -26.05 4.99
N ARG A 194 34.43 -24.76 5.21
CA ARG A 194 35.32 -23.74 5.81
C ARG A 194 36.55 -23.35 4.95
N THR A 195 36.66 -23.86 3.75
CA THR A 195 37.63 -23.39 2.76
C THR A 195 36.92 -22.65 1.65
N THR A 196 37.56 -21.64 1.10
CA THR A 196 37.06 -20.94 -0.09
C THR A 196 37.63 -21.62 -1.34
N GLN A 197 36.78 -22.01 -2.26
CA GLN A 197 37.15 -22.53 -3.56
C GLN A 197 36.74 -21.49 -4.63
N ALA A 198 37.66 -21.09 -5.46
CA ALA A 198 37.37 -20.28 -6.63
C ALA A 198 36.95 -21.19 -7.78
N LEU A 199 35.73 -21.01 -8.26
CA LEU A 199 35.26 -21.56 -9.54
C LEU A 199 35.67 -20.57 -10.63
N THR A 200 36.37 -21.01 -11.65
CA THR A 200 36.87 -20.16 -12.74
C THR A 200 36.38 -20.70 -14.08
N GLY A 201 36.13 -19.83 -15.02
CA GLY A 201 35.76 -20.20 -16.38
C GLY A 201 35.96 -19.02 -17.34
N SER A 202 35.60 -19.19 -18.60
CA SER A 202 35.61 -18.11 -19.58
C SER A 202 34.35 -18.17 -20.43
N VAL A 203 33.85 -17.02 -20.87
CA VAL A 203 32.65 -16.91 -21.73
C VAL A 203 32.93 -15.94 -22.87
N VAL A 204 32.31 -16.20 -24.01
CA VAL A 204 32.23 -15.29 -25.15
C VAL A 204 30.89 -14.57 -25.10
N ILE A 205 30.88 -13.26 -25.32
CA ILE A 205 29.65 -12.46 -25.31
C ILE A 205 28.90 -12.68 -26.61
N ASP A 206 27.72 -13.31 -26.56
CA ASP A 206 26.89 -13.53 -27.74
C ASP A 206 25.96 -12.32 -28.02
N GLU A 207 25.49 -11.70 -26.95
CA GLU A 207 24.50 -10.60 -27.07
C GLU A 207 24.60 -9.65 -25.87
N ILE A 208 24.36 -8.38 -26.14
CA ILE A 208 24.20 -7.33 -25.10
C ILE A 208 22.73 -6.91 -25.07
N ILE A 209 22.10 -7.12 -23.93
CA ILE A 209 20.67 -6.79 -23.73
C ILE A 209 20.52 -5.51 -22.90
N PRO A 210 19.49 -4.70 -23.15
CA PRO A 210 19.21 -3.57 -22.26
C PRO A 210 18.80 -4.07 -20.86
N GLY A 211 19.40 -3.51 -19.84
CA GLY A 211 19.14 -3.89 -18.46
C GLY A 211 20.18 -3.34 -17.51
N THR A 212 20.11 -3.74 -16.26
CA THR A 212 21.08 -3.34 -15.24
C THR A 212 21.55 -4.55 -14.46
N ASN A 213 22.90 -4.62 -14.27
CA ASN A 213 23.59 -5.59 -13.40
C ASN A 213 23.15 -7.04 -13.62
N ARG A 214 23.13 -7.48 -14.88
CA ARG A 214 22.63 -8.79 -15.27
C ARG A 214 23.58 -9.51 -16.19
N ALA A 215 23.83 -10.79 -15.91
CA ALA A 215 24.53 -11.70 -16.80
C ALA A 215 23.78 -13.04 -16.86
N ILE A 216 23.78 -13.67 -18.01
CA ILE A 216 23.28 -15.03 -18.25
C ILE A 216 24.42 -15.78 -18.88
N ILE A 217 24.83 -16.88 -18.28
CA ILE A 217 25.93 -17.70 -18.79
C ILE A 217 25.39 -19.07 -19.21
N GLY A 218 26.00 -19.68 -20.21
CA GLY A 218 25.61 -21.00 -20.69
C GLY A 218 25.79 -22.07 -19.61
N ASP A 219 24.89 -23.03 -19.60
CA ASP A 219 24.96 -24.17 -18.68
C ASP A 219 26.24 -24.98 -18.93
N GLY A 220 26.88 -25.46 -17.85
CA GLY A 220 28.16 -26.19 -17.93
C GLY A 220 29.39 -25.29 -18.01
N THR A 221 29.28 -23.96 -18.03
CA THR A 221 30.41 -23.03 -18.02
C THR A 221 31.22 -23.09 -16.72
N LEU A 222 30.56 -23.28 -15.59
CA LEU A 222 31.14 -23.46 -14.26
C LEU A 222 30.72 -24.80 -13.68
N GLU A 223 31.65 -25.51 -13.05
CA GLU A 223 31.36 -26.76 -12.34
C GLU A 223 30.72 -26.51 -11.00
N ILE A 224 29.38 -26.33 -10.99
CA ILE A 224 28.62 -26.04 -9.80
C ILE A 224 28.09 -27.35 -9.19
N ASN A 225 28.32 -27.54 -7.90
CA ASN A 225 27.68 -28.63 -7.16
C ASN A 225 26.22 -28.25 -6.84
N ARG A 226 25.30 -28.60 -7.74
CA ARG A 226 23.88 -28.28 -7.71
C ARG A 226 23.12 -28.88 -6.54
N LEU A 227 23.64 -29.96 -5.96
CA LEU A 227 23.00 -30.67 -4.82
C LEU A 227 23.50 -30.15 -3.47
N ALA A 228 24.53 -29.29 -3.43
CA ALA A 228 25.01 -28.71 -2.19
C ALA A 228 24.20 -27.51 -1.77
N VAL A 229 23.92 -27.39 -0.48
CA VAL A 229 23.40 -26.15 0.11
C VAL A 229 24.57 -25.19 0.28
N ALA A 230 24.74 -24.23 -0.62
CA ALA A 230 25.86 -23.30 -0.64
C ALA A 230 25.41 -21.85 -0.65
N GLY A 231 26.13 -20.96 0.05
CA GLY A 231 25.71 -19.59 0.28
C GLY A 231 25.72 -18.66 -0.94
N ARG A 232 26.60 -18.92 -1.95
CA ARG A 232 26.72 -18.08 -3.16
C ARG A 232 26.18 -18.70 -4.44
N THR A 233 25.72 -19.94 -4.36
CA THR A 233 25.07 -20.65 -5.46
C THR A 233 23.76 -21.20 -4.97
N GLN A 234 22.70 -20.95 -5.72
CA GLN A 234 21.37 -21.49 -5.45
C GLN A 234 20.83 -22.11 -6.73
N THR A 235 20.58 -23.40 -6.72
CA THR A 235 19.95 -24.09 -7.84
C THR A 235 18.46 -24.19 -7.61
N ALA A 236 17.69 -23.67 -8.55
CA ALA A 236 16.26 -23.87 -8.64
C ALA A 236 15.97 -24.90 -9.75
N TRP A 237 15.22 -25.91 -9.41
CA TRP A 237 14.81 -26.95 -10.34
C TRP A 237 13.37 -26.74 -10.75
N TYR A 238 13.15 -26.46 -12.03
CA TYR A 238 11.81 -26.21 -12.60
C TYR A 238 11.28 -27.48 -13.24
N VAL A 239 10.08 -27.89 -12.81
CA VAL A 239 9.32 -28.99 -13.43
C VAL A 239 8.44 -28.40 -14.50
N THR A 240 8.68 -28.79 -15.76
CA THR A 240 7.94 -28.30 -16.91
C THR A 240 7.24 -29.46 -17.62
N GLY A 241 5.96 -29.31 -17.90
CA GLY A 241 5.15 -30.32 -18.57
C GLY A 241 3.68 -30.20 -18.27
N PRO A 242 2.90 -31.22 -18.71
CA PRO A 242 1.45 -31.19 -18.52
C PRO A 242 0.99 -31.76 -17.15
N ALA A 243 1.83 -32.53 -16.45
CA ALA A 243 1.42 -33.23 -15.26
C ALA A 243 1.50 -32.33 -14.01
N PRO A 244 0.46 -32.23 -13.17
CA PRO A 244 0.48 -31.41 -11.99
C PRO A 244 1.32 -32.03 -10.87
N VAL A 245 2.12 -31.21 -10.17
CA VAL A 245 2.83 -31.63 -8.95
C VAL A 245 1.89 -31.46 -7.77
N THR A 246 1.45 -32.59 -7.19
CA THR A 246 0.49 -32.63 -6.08
C THR A 246 1.15 -32.49 -4.72
N TRP A 247 0.35 -32.34 -3.64
CA TRP A 247 0.87 -32.28 -2.28
C TRP A 247 1.60 -33.54 -1.83
N ASP A 248 1.22 -34.71 -2.36
CA ASP A 248 1.91 -35.97 -2.05
C ASP A 248 3.31 -36.01 -2.66
N HIS A 249 3.49 -35.50 -3.88
CA HIS A 249 4.83 -35.32 -4.46
C HIS A 249 5.68 -34.37 -3.62
N ILE A 250 5.09 -33.30 -3.09
CA ILE A 250 5.81 -32.36 -2.22
C ILE A 250 6.28 -33.03 -0.94
N ARG A 251 5.40 -33.78 -0.27
CA ARG A 251 5.76 -34.52 0.95
C ARG A 251 6.90 -35.53 0.73
N GLN A 252 6.90 -36.18 -0.43
CA GLN A 252 7.94 -37.12 -0.79
C GLN A 252 9.32 -36.46 -0.89
N ILE A 253 9.45 -35.33 -1.63
CA ILE A 253 10.74 -34.66 -1.84
C ILE A 253 11.20 -33.87 -0.62
N ASN A 254 10.27 -33.45 0.26
CA ASN A 254 10.60 -32.81 1.53
C ASN A 254 11.45 -33.72 2.44
N GLN A 255 11.29 -35.04 2.32
CA GLN A 255 12.12 -36.00 3.05
C GLN A 255 13.61 -35.91 2.64
N SER A 256 13.89 -35.39 1.46
CA SER A 256 15.24 -35.15 0.93
C SER A 256 15.71 -33.71 1.13
N GLY A 257 15.01 -32.89 1.95
CA GLY A 257 15.42 -31.53 2.27
C GLY A 257 15.10 -30.48 1.21
N PHE A 258 14.26 -30.78 0.23
CA PHE A 258 13.83 -29.84 -0.82
C PHE A 258 12.47 -29.23 -0.50
N SER A 259 12.38 -27.93 -0.64
CA SER A 259 11.09 -27.20 -0.60
C SER A 259 10.56 -27.00 -2.02
N VAL A 260 9.22 -27.02 -2.19
CA VAL A 260 8.58 -26.98 -3.49
C VAL A 260 7.45 -25.96 -3.50
N VAL A 261 7.48 -25.05 -4.48
CA VAL A 261 6.33 -24.24 -4.87
C VAL A 261 5.64 -24.95 -6.03
N SER A 262 4.40 -25.38 -5.87
CA SER A 262 3.60 -26.03 -6.91
C SER A 262 2.44 -25.15 -7.35
N ARG A 263 2.23 -25.01 -8.65
CA ARG A 263 1.09 -24.28 -9.24
C ARG A 263 -0.24 -24.90 -8.82
N GLN A 264 -0.34 -26.23 -8.86
CA GLN A 264 -1.55 -26.95 -8.47
C GLN A 264 -1.90 -26.72 -6.99
N VAL A 265 -0.91 -26.83 -6.10
CA VAL A 265 -1.12 -26.66 -4.65
C VAL A 265 -1.45 -25.20 -4.29
N LEU A 266 -0.87 -24.23 -4.99
CA LEU A 266 -1.22 -22.83 -4.80
C LEU A 266 -2.63 -22.50 -5.29
N ALA A 267 -3.08 -23.13 -6.38
CA ALA A 267 -4.42 -22.93 -6.93
C ALA A 267 -5.50 -23.65 -6.11
N ASP A 268 -5.21 -24.88 -5.73
CA ASP A 268 -6.13 -25.78 -5.00
C ASP A 268 -5.38 -26.42 -3.81
N PRO A 269 -5.33 -25.74 -2.65
CA PRO A 269 -4.59 -26.22 -1.50
C PRO A 269 -5.23 -27.48 -0.89
N PRO A 270 -4.41 -28.38 -0.30
CA PRO A 270 -4.90 -29.56 0.39
C PRO A 270 -5.70 -29.15 1.63
N ASP A 271 -6.54 -30.08 2.09
CA ASP A 271 -7.29 -29.90 3.33
C ASP A 271 -6.37 -29.68 4.53
N ALA A 272 -6.81 -28.88 5.51
CA ALA A 272 -6.03 -28.53 6.70
C ALA A 272 -5.55 -29.78 7.48
N SER A 273 -6.26 -30.90 7.39
CA SER A 273 -5.88 -32.21 8.01
C SER A 273 -4.69 -32.88 7.33
N ALA A 274 -4.40 -32.55 6.07
CA ALA A 274 -3.27 -33.08 5.32
C ALA A 274 -1.98 -32.29 5.52
N LEU A 275 -2.08 -31.12 6.16
CA LEU A 275 -0.92 -30.26 6.50
C LEU A 275 -0.23 -30.81 7.75
N PRO A 276 1.12 -30.66 7.88
CA PRO A 276 1.84 -31.03 9.09
C PRO A 276 1.25 -30.39 10.35
N SER A 277 1.16 -31.14 11.44
CA SER A 277 0.58 -30.65 12.71
C SER A 277 1.26 -29.41 13.29
N GLN A 278 2.48 -29.17 12.89
CA GLN A 278 3.24 -27.94 13.22
C GLN A 278 2.68 -26.71 12.48
N ILE A 279 2.10 -26.87 11.29
CA ILE A 279 1.35 -25.79 10.60
C ILE A 279 0.07 -25.49 11.36
N ALA A 280 -0.64 -26.52 11.84
CA ALA A 280 -1.83 -26.32 12.65
C ALA A 280 -1.55 -25.62 13.98
N GLN A 281 -0.32 -25.72 14.53
CA GLN A 281 0.15 -24.93 15.67
C GLN A 281 0.65 -23.54 15.26
N TYR A 282 1.18 -23.37 14.04
CA TYR A 282 1.66 -22.07 13.50
C TYR A 282 0.55 -21.29 12.78
N GLU A 283 -0.45 -21.97 12.23
CA GLU A 283 -1.77 -21.41 11.86
C GLU A 283 -2.69 -21.25 13.09
N GLY A 284 -2.27 -21.73 14.27
CA GLY A 284 -2.77 -21.24 15.54
C GLY A 284 -2.63 -19.70 15.63
N PRO A 285 -3.23 -19.05 16.63
CA PRO A 285 -3.53 -17.61 16.63
C PRO A 285 -2.37 -16.63 16.38
N GLN A 286 -1.19 -17.09 15.96
CA GLN A 286 -0.05 -16.23 15.60
C GLN A 286 0.10 -16.00 14.08
N ASN A 287 -0.44 -16.86 13.20
CA ASN A 287 -0.47 -16.61 11.75
C ASN A 287 -1.83 -16.08 11.23
N THR A 288 -2.91 -16.28 11.92
CA THR A 288 -3.78 -15.15 12.13
C THR A 288 -2.90 -14.15 12.90
N ARG A 289 -2.20 -13.25 12.28
CA ARG A 289 -1.88 -11.95 12.87
C ARG A 289 -3.15 -11.60 13.59
N GLY A 290 -3.14 -11.76 14.94
CA GLY A 290 -4.35 -11.73 15.75
C GLY A 290 -5.01 -10.45 15.37
N THR A 291 -6.01 -10.53 14.46
CA THR A 291 -6.61 -9.34 13.90
C THR A 291 -7.24 -8.70 15.09
N ASN A 292 -6.52 -7.70 15.59
CA ASN A 292 -6.92 -6.99 16.77
C ASN A 292 -8.39 -6.62 16.55
N PRO A 293 -9.34 -6.99 17.40
CA PRO A 293 -10.77 -6.74 17.18
C PRO A 293 -11.05 -5.27 16.85
N TRP A 294 -10.15 -4.37 17.24
CA TRP A 294 -10.17 -2.97 16.88
C TRP A 294 -9.92 -2.69 15.41
N GLN A 295 -9.16 -3.55 14.71
CA GLN A 295 -8.96 -3.46 13.26
C GLN A 295 -10.25 -3.78 12.50
N TYR A 296 -11.01 -4.77 12.96
CA TYR A 296 -12.35 -5.06 12.42
C TYR A 296 -13.33 -3.91 12.70
N LEU A 297 -13.29 -3.33 13.91
CA LEU A 297 -14.12 -2.16 14.22
C LEU A 297 -13.82 -1.00 13.28
N LEU A 298 -12.57 -0.70 13.02
CA LEU A 298 -12.15 0.34 12.08
C LEU A 298 -12.58 0.03 10.65
N LEU A 299 -12.46 -1.22 10.21
CA LEU A 299 -12.94 -1.65 8.91
C LEU A 299 -14.46 -1.45 8.78
N VAL A 300 -15.23 -1.90 9.78
CA VAL A 300 -16.70 -1.72 9.80
C VAL A 300 -17.06 -0.24 9.84
N ALA A 301 -16.37 0.57 10.63
CA ALA A 301 -16.60 2.02 10.69
C ALA A 301 -16.30 2.70 9.34
N GLY A 302 -15.21 2.32 8.69
CA GLY A 302 -14.88 2.79 7.34
C GLY A 302 -15.94 2.40 6.31
N ILE A 303 -16.43 1.17 6.36
CA ILE A 303 -17.52 0.72 5.50
C ILE A 303 -18.80 1.53 5.76
N LEU A 304 -19.19 1.75 7.02
CA LEU A 304 -20.37 2.56 7.36
C LEU A 304 -20.23 4.01 6.89
N LEU A 305 -19.04 4.58 6.98
CA LEU A 305 -18.76 5.92 6.49
C LEU A 305 -18.93 6.01 4.98
N ILE A 306 -18.36 5.06 4.23
CA ILE A 306 -18.51 4.95 2.77
C ILE A 306 -19.98 4.75 2.38
N LEU A 307 -20.72 3.91 3.10
CA LEU A 307 -22.15 3.69 2.87
C LEU A 307 -22.95 4.97 3.09
N THR A 308 -22.64 5.73 4.14
CA THR A 308 -23.28 7.03 4.41
C THR A 308 -23.04 8.02 3.26
N GLU A 309 -21.79 8.09 2.80
CA GLU A 309 -21.40 8.92 1.64
C GLU A 309 -22.20 8.55 0.39
N MET A 310 -22.26 7.25 0.08
CA MET A 310 -23.01 6.79 -1.08
C MET A 310 -24.52 7.10 -0.99
N ILE A 311 -25.12 6.97 0.20
CA ILE A 311 -26.52 7.32 0.43
C ILE A 311 -26.75 8.82 0.17
N LEU A 312 -25.84 9.67 0.65
CA LEU A 312 -25.92 11.12 0.46
C LEU A 312 -25.76 11.51 -1.01
N LEU A 313 -24.84 10.86 -1.73
CA LEU A 313 -24.60 11.09 -3.16
C LEU A 313 -25.81 10.70 -4.02
N ILE A 314 -26.51 9.63 -3.65
CA ILE A 314 -27.66 9.10 -4.39
C ILE A 314 -28.96 9.83 -4.00
N SER A 315 -29.07 10.39 -2.79
CA SER A 315 -30.27 11.03 -2.25
C SER A 315 -30.86 12.12 -3.14
N PRO A 316 -30.11 13.05 -3.78
CA PRO A 316 -30.66 14.03 -4.72
C PRO A 316 -31.37 13.41 -5.90
N LEU A 317 -30.90 12.26 -6.41
CA LEU A 317 -31.52 11.57 -7.53
C LEU A 317 -32.92 11.04 -7.16
N TYR A 318 -33.06 10.47 -5.96
CA TYR A 318 -34.37 10.02 -5.45
C TYR A 318 -35.33 11.15 -5.20
N THR A 319 -34.86 12.32 -4.74
CA THR A 319 -35.74 13.48 -4.51
C THR A 319 -36.34 14.02 -5.81
N VAL A 320 -35.65 13.94 -6.92
CA VAL A 320 -36.16 14.33 -8.24
C VAL A 320 -37.12 13.26 -8.79
N ALA A 321 -36.78 11.97 -8.65
CA ALA A 321 -37.67 10.89 -9.03
C ALA A 321 -39.00 10.89 -8.25
N GLN A 322 -38.98 11.40 -7.02
CA GLN A 322 -40.13 11.48 -6.14
C GLN A 322 -41.31 12.26 -6.76
N ARG A 323 -41.09 13.29 -7.58
CA ARG A 323 -42.18 14.07 -8.21
C ARG A 323 -43.01 13.21 -9.15
N SER A 324 -42.41 12.33 -9.95
CA SER A 324 -43.14 11.41 -10.82
C SER A 324 -43.88 10.36 -10.01
N VAL A 325 -43.21 9.84 -8.97
CA VAL A 325 -43.79 8.85 -8.04
C VAL A 325 -44.97 9.44 -7.25
N MET A 326 -44.87 10.71 -6.80
CA MET A 326 -45.96 11.40 -6.12
C MET A 326 -47.22 11.57 -7.01
N ARG A 327 -47.06 11.88 -8.30
CA ARG A 327 -48.19 11.95 -9.22
C ARG A 327 -48.87 10.59 -9.37
N THR A 328 -48.07 9.53 -9.55
CA THR A 328 -48.59 8.16 -9.63
C THR A 328 -49.24 7.74 -8.32
N ALA A 329 -48.66 8.07 -7.17
CA ALA A 329 -49.22 7.80 -5.85
C ALA A 329 -50.55 8.57 -5.63
N ALA A 330 -50.64 9.85 -6.04
CA ALA A 330 -51.86 10.65 -5.96
C ALA A 330 -52.97 10.05 -6.83
N MET A 331 -52.65 9.55 -8.02
CA MET A 331 -53.61 8.84 -8.88
C MET A 331 -54.10 7.55 -8.24
N ILE A 332 -53.23 6.78 -7.59
CA ILE A 332 -53.61 5.56 -6.87
C ILE A 332 -54.60 5.90 -5.73
N VAL A 333 -54.28 6.94 -4.93
CA VAL A 333 -55.11 7.38 -3.82
C VAL A 333 -56.47 7.90 -4.33
N ALA A 334 -56.48 8.67 -5.44
CA ALA A 334 -57.70 9.17 -6.06
C ALA A 334 -58.61 8.05 -6.59
N ASN A 335 -58.07 6.91 -6.94
CA ASN A 335 -58.79 5.71 -7.36
C ASN A 335 -59.07 4.74 -6.20
N GLY A 336 -59.07 5.20 -4.95
CA GLY A 336 -59.43 4.41 -3.76
C GLY A 336 -58.29 3.66 -3.08
N GLY A 337 -57.05 3.95 -3.41
CA GLY A 337 -55.87 3.43 -2.69
C GLY A 337 -55.62 4.16 -1.37
N ASP A 338 -54.88 3.49 -0.49
CA ASP A 338 -54.49 4.03 0.81
C ASP A 338 -53.30 4.98 0.70
N GLN A 339 -53.16 5.97 1.59
CA GLN A 339 -51.99 6.87 1.68
C GLN A 339 -50.70 6.09 1.91
N SER A 340 -50.74 4.92 2.58
CA SER A 340 -49.58 4.03 2.75
C SER A 340 -49.06 3.45 1.43
N ASP A 341 -49.89 3.42 0.36
CA ASP A 341 -49.49 2.88 -0.95
C ASP A 341 -48.48 3.81 -1.65
N GLY A 342 -48.52 5.13 -1.40
CA GLY A 342 -47.49 6.07 -1.83
C GLY A 342 -46.10 5.77 -1.24
N ARG A 343 -46.04 5.44 0.07
CA ARG A 343 -44.82 5.00 0.74
C ARG A 343 -44.29 3.69 0.16
N ARG A 344 -45.19 2.70 -0.04
CA ARG A 344 -44.82 1.40 -0.64
C ARG A 344 -44.31 1.57 -2.06
N LEU A 345 -44.86 2.46 -2.85
CA LEU A 345 -44.43 2.73 -4.22
C LEU A 345 -43.00 3.31 -4.26
N THR A 346 -42.69 4.25 -3.35
CA THR A 346 -41.34 4.82 -3.27
C THR A 346 -40.32 3.78 -2.86
N ILE A 347 -40.64 2.94 -1.87
CA ILE A 347 -39.76 1.83 -1.44
C ILE A 347 -39.59 0.79 -2.56
N ALA A 348 -40.68 0.45 -3.27
CA ALA A 348 -40.66 -0.46 -4.42
C ALA A 348 -39.79 0.08 -5.56
N HIS A 349 -39.80 1.38 -5.81
CA HIS A 349 -38.91 2.03 -6.77
C HIS A 349 -37.45 1.89 -6.35
N GLY A 350 -37.13 2.15 -5.06
CA GLY A 350 -35.82 1.88 -4.49
C GLY A 350 -35.37 0.43 -4.66
N LEU A 351 -36.26 -0.52 -4.35
CA LEU A 351 -35.94 -1.95 -4.50
C LEU A 351 -35.66 -2.33 -5.96
N VAL A 352 -36.46 -1.85 -6.91
CA VAL A 352 -36.29 -2.13 -8.35
C VAL A 352 -34.94 -1.58 -8.86
N ILE A 353 -34.62 -0.34 -8.52
CA ILE A 353 -33.32 0.28 -8.90
C ILE A 353 -32.19 -0.48 -8.23
N GLY A 354 -32.32 -0.83 -6.94
CA GLY A 354 -31.32 -1.60 -6.19
C GLY A 354 -31.08 -2.97 -6.80
N LEU A 355 -32.13 -3.68 -7.24
CA LEU A 355 -32.02 -4.98 -7.92
C LEU A 355 -31.32 -4.85 -9.28
N TYR A 356 -31.63 -3.84 -10.08
CA TYR A 356 -30.92 -3.62 -11.35
C TYR A 356 -29.47 -3.26 -11.12
N SER A 357 -29.17 -2.40 -10.13
CA SER A 357 -27.81 -2.05 -9.75
C SER A 357 -27.04 -3.25 -9.22
N GLY A 358 -27.69 -4.09 -8.38
CA GLY A 358 -27.11 -5.32 -7.85
C GLY A 358 -26.76 -6.32 -8.94
N LEU A 359 -27.66 -6.49 -9.93
CA LEU A 359 -27.39 -7.38 -11.07
C LEU A 359 -26.20 -6.89 -11.91
N VAL A 360 -26.18 -5.59 -12.23
CA VAL A 360 -25.07 -4.99 -13.00
C VAL A 360 -23.76 -5.08 -12.22
N SER A 361 -23.77 -4.74 -10.93
CA SER A 361 -22.59 -4.86 -10.07
C SER A 361 -22.10 -6.29 -9.97
N ALA A 362 -22.98 -7.26 -9.80
CA ALA A 362 -22.63 -8.67 -9.69
C ALA A 362 -21.94 -9.19 -10.96
N VAL A 363 -22.54 -8.91 -12.12
CA VAL A 363 -22.00 -9.36 -13.43
C VAL A 363 -20.64 -8.73 -13.68
N LEU A 364 -20.52 -7.42 -13.54
CA LEU A 364 -19.25 -6.72 -13.82
C LEU A 364 -18.18 -7.04 -12.78
N SER A 365 -18.54 -7.18 -11.50
CA SER A 365 -17.60 -7.63 -10.48
C SER A 365 -17.13 -9.06 -10.70
N ALA A 366 -18.04 -9.98 -11.06
CA ALA A 366 -17.66 -11.35 -11.40
C ALA A 366 -16.71 -11.40 -12.59
N CYS A 367 -16.97 -10.62 -13.65
CA CYS A 367 -16.04 -10.50 -14.80
C CYS A 367 -14.68 -9.94 -14.38
N GLY A 368 -14.65 -8.92 -13.52
CA GLY A 368 -13.43 -8.35 -12.97
C GLY A 368 -12.64 -9.35 -12.11
N MET A 369 -13.34 -10.09 -11.26
CA MET A 369 -12.74 -11.14 -10.40
C MET A 369 -12.15 -12.28 -11.24
N VAL A 370 -12.86 -12.76 -12.25
CA VAL A 370 -12.33 -13.74 -13.22
C VAL A 370 -11.11 -13.18 -13.95
N GLY A 371 -11.16 -11.91 -14.37
CA GLY A 371 -10.02 -11.22 -15.00
C GLY A 371 -8.78 -11.17 -14.09
N ILE A 372 -8.96 -10.86 -12.80
CA ILE A 372 -7.88 -10.86 -11.80
C ILE A 372 -7.33 -12.29 -11.59
N GLY A 373 -8.20 -13.30 -11.53
CA GLY A 373 -7.79 -14.70 -11.42
C GLY A 373 -6.94 -15.17 -12.61
N ILE A 374 -7.36 -14.85 -13.83
CA ILE A 374 -6.58 -15.14 -15.04
C ILE A 374 -5.26 -14.37 -15.04
N TRP A 375 -5.28 -13.09 -14.70
CA TRP A 375 -4.10 -12.24 -14.63
C TRP A 375 -3.07 -12.73 -13.60
N SER A 376 -3.51 -13.27 -12.47
CA SER A 376 -2.63 -13.81 -11.42
C SER A 376 -1.84 -15.06 -11.86
N GLY A 377 -2.26 -15.74 -12.94
CA GLY A 377 -1.66 -17.00 -13.41
C GLY A 377 -1.97 -18.23 -12.54
N LEU A 378 -2.73 -18.06 -11.44
CA LEU A 378 -3.15 -19.14 -10.53
C LEU A 378 -4.61 -19.58 -10.75
N GLY A 379 -5.31 -18.92 -11.71
CA GLY A 379 -6.70 -19.23 -12.00
C GLY A 379 -7.68 -18.64 -10.98
N ILE A 380 -8.92 -19.15 -11.00
CA ILE A 380 -10.02 -18.58 -10.20
C ILE A 380 -9.97 -19.05 -8.73
N GLY A 381 -9.20 -20.10 -8.43
CA GLY A 381 -9.10 -20.68 -7.07
C GLY A 381 -8.47 -19.74 -6.02
N ILE A 382 -7.65 -18.76 -6.45
CA ILE A 382 -7.06 -17.78 -5.53
C ILE A 382 -8.02 -16.62 -5.21
N VAL A 383 -9.09 -16.46 -5.99
CA VAL A 383 -9.98 -15.30 -5.88
C VAL A 383 -11.01 -15.52 -4.77
N PRO A 384 -11.13 -14.62 -3.79
CA PRO A 384 -12.16 -14.72 -2.77
C PRO A 384 -13.55 -14.43 -3.36
N TRP A 385 -14.52 -15.32 -3.22
CA TRP A 385 -15.86 -15.15 -3.79
C TRP A 385 -16.84 -14.41 -2.87
N TRP A 386 -16.51 -14.23 -1.60
CA TRP A 386 -17.37 -13.52 -0.66
C TRP A 386 -17.68 -12.04 -1.06
N PRO A 387 -16.79 -11.27 -1.74
CA PRO A 387 -17.11 -9.92 -2.16
C PRO A 387 -18.22 -9.88 -3.22
N LEU A 388 -18.42 -10.96 -3.97
CA LEU A 388 -19.50 -11.06 -4.94
C LEU A 388 -20.88 -10.96 -4.27
N ALA A 389 -21.06 -11.57 -3.09
CA ALA A 389 -22.29 -11.41 -2.32
C ALA A 389 -22.53 -9.94 -1.91
N LEU A 390 -21.49 -9.21 -1.55
CA LEU A 390 -21.57 -7.78 -1.26
C LEU A 390 -21.93 -6.95 -2.49
N SER A 391 -21.43 -7.33 -3.67
CA SER A 391 -21.76 -6.63 -4.92
C SER A 391 -23.25 -6.69 -5.28
N VAL A 392 -23.99 -7.68 -4.77
CA VAL A 392 -25.45 -7.80 -4.90
C VAL A 392 -26.17 -7.09 -3.76
N LEU A 393 -25.75 -7.32 -2.52
CA LEU A 393 -26.48 -6.87 -1.33
C LEU A 393 -26.33 -5.36 -1.10
N LEU A 394 -25.14 -4.79 -1.30
CA LEU A 394 -24.86 -3.37 -1.05
C LEU A 394 -25.72 -2.44 -1.93
N PRO A 395 -25.83 -2.62 -3.26
CA PRO A 395 -26.70 -1.78 -4.09
C PRO A 395 -28.15 -1.81 -3.66
N ILE A 396 -28.67 -2.98 -3.28
CA ILE A 396 -30.06 -3.13 -2.81
C ILE A 396 -30.26 -2.38 -1.50
N LEU A 397 -29.35 -2.57 -0.54
CA LEU A 397 -29.40 -1.92 0.77
C LEU A 397 -29.30 -0.39 0.63
N LEU A 398 -28.33 0.10 -0.15
CA LEU A 398 -28.10 1.52 -0.37
C LEU A 398 -29.31 2.18 -1.02
N SER A 399 -29.87 1.54 -2.05
CA SER A 399 -31.04 2.04 -2.77
C SER A 399 -32.28 2.07 -1.88
N LEU A 400 -32.49 1.04 -1.06
CA LEU A 400 -33.56 1.01 -0.07
C LEU A 400 -33.36 2.11 0.99
N MET A 401 -32.19 2.27 1.57
CA MET A 401 -31.91 3.31 2.57
C MET A 401 -32.08 4.70 1.99
N ALA A 402 -31.58 4.96 0.76
CA ALA A 402 -31.77 6.24 0.06
C ALA A 402 -33.26 6.54 -0.22
N SER A 403 -34.09 5.52 -0.39
CA SER A 403 -35.55 5.68 -0.63
C SER A 403 -36.39 5.93 0.64
N VAL A 404 -35.84 5.65 1.84
CA VAL A 404 -36.59 5.77 3.12
C VAL A 404 -37.03 7.21 3.39
N SER A 405 -36.13 8.19 3.24
CA SER A 405 -36.43 9.60 3.48
C SER A 405 -37.54 10.11 2.52
N PRO A 406 -37.44 9.91 1.19
CA PRO A 406 -38.52 10.23 0.25
C PRO A 406 -39.81 9.47 0.52
N ALA A 407 -39.73 8.20 0.95
CA ALA A 407 -40.92 7.39 1.26
C ALA A 407 -41.70 7.94 2.47
N HIS A 408 -40.99 8.50 3.45
CA HIS A 408 -41.67 9.12 4.60
C HIS A 408 -42.41 10.40 4.25
N THR A 409 -41.88 11.20 3.35
CA THR A 409 -42.54 12.39 2.84
C THR A 409 -43.73 12.07 1.94
N SER A 410 -43.69 10.97 1.18
CA SER A 410 -44.78 10.55 0.30
C SER A 410 -46.00 9.97 1.01
N SER A 411 -45.89 9.66 2.30
CA SER A 411 -47.06 9.20 3.12
C SER A 411 -47.99 10.30 3.60
N HIS A 412 -47.66 11.59 3.37
CA HIS A 412 -48.45 12.74 3.79
C HIS A 412 -48.88 13.61 2.60
N ILE A 413 -49.28 12.99 1.49
CA ILE A 413 -49.65 13.71 0.26
C ILE A 413 -51.04 14.28 0.37
N ASN A 414 -51.17 15.58 0.10
CA ASN A 414 -52.45 16.19 -0.17
C ASN A 414 -52.81 15.98 -1.66
N THR A 415 -53.66 14.99 -1.92
CA THR A 415 -54.02 14.51 -3.27
C THR A 415 -54.64 15.62 -4.15
N SER A 416 -55.47 16.47 -3.58
CA SER A 416 -56.10 17.56 -4.31
C SER A 416 -55.09 18.62 -4.78
N ALA A 417 -54.07 18.91 -3.97
CA ALA A 417 -53.03 19.85 -4.33
C ALA A 417 -52.09 19.32 -5.44
N VAL A 418 -51.74 18.02 -5.37
CA VAL A 418 -50.84 17.37 -6.37
C VAL A 418 -51.54 17.21 -7.73
N ILE A 419 -52.82 16.82 -7.75
CA ILE A 419 -53.63 16.71 -8.98
C ILE A 419 -53.88 18.10 -9.56
N GLY A 420 -54.09 19.12 -8.73
CA GLY A 420 -54.26 20.53 -9.15
C GLY A 420 -52.98 21.25 -9.57
N GLY A 421 -51.82 20.51 -9.68
CA GLY A 421 -50.54 21.05 -10.16
C GLY A 421 -49.84 21.97 -9.16
N ARG A 422 -50.34 22.11 -7.91
CA ARG A 422 -49.71 22.88 -6.86
C ARG A 422 -48.58 22.07 -6.25
N VAL A 423 -47.35 22.65 -6.19
CA VAL A 423 -46.23 22.06 -5.49
C VAL A 423 -46.50 22.12 -3.99
N TRP A 424 -46.70 20.94 -3.38
CA TRP A 424 -46.86 20.84 -1.92
C TRP A 424 -45.48 20.94 -1.25
N GLU A 425 -45.29 21.96 -0.42
CA GLU A 425 -44.09 22.11 0.41
C GLU A 425 -44.37 21.63 1.83
N PRO A 426 -43.67 20.64 2.34
CA PRO A 426 -43.80 20.21 3.73
C PRO A 426 -43.23 21.27 4.68
N SER A 427 -44.12 22.03 5.33
CA SER A 427 -43.77 23.16 6.22
C SER A 427 -43.19 22.79 7.59
N ARG A 428 -42.88 21.51 7.88
CA ARG A 428 -42.54 21.01 9.22
C ARG A 428 -41.11 20.65 9.53
N LEU A 429 -40.10 21.08 8.77
CA LEU A 429 -38.68 20.75 9.04
C LEU A 429 -38.04 21.54 10.21
N VAL A 430 -38.79 22.40 10.92
CA VAL A 430 -38.20 23.37 11.84
C VAL A 430 -38.05 22.88 13.30
N ARG A 431 -38.77 21.85 13.75
CA ARG A 431 -38.89 21.57 15.19
C ARG A 431 -37.92 20.56 15.83
N ARG A 432 -37.10 19.82 15.07
CA ARG A 432 -36.08 18.86 15.62
C ARG A 432 -34.65 19.36 15.55
N ARG A 433 -34.42 20.67 15.49
CA ARG A 433 -33.16 21.28 15.08
C ARG A 433 -32.06 21.28 16.14
N MET A 434 -32.39 21.18 17.44
CA MET A 434 -31.39 21.26 18.52
C MET A 434 -30.55 19.99 18.69
N ILE A 435 -30.98 18.83 18.14
CA ILE A 435 -30.27 17.57 18.30
C ILE A 435 -28.95 17.53 17.52
N TYR A 436 -28.87 18.23 16.39
CA TYR A 436 -27.70 18.24 15.53
C TYR A 436 -26.54 19.10 16.08
N PRO A 437 -26.76 20.33 16.53
CA PRO A 437 -25.75 21.08 17.26
C PRO A 437 -25.28 20.35 18.53
N LEU A 438 -26.19 19.65 19.24
CA LEU A 438 -25.84 18.81 20.38
C LEU A 438 -24.95 17.63 19.97
N ALA A 439 -25.22 16.98 18.84
CA ALA A 439 -24.35 15.91 18.32
C ALA A 439 -22.94 16.42 17.99
N LEU A 440 -22.84 17.62 17.40
CA LEU A 440 -21.57 18.28 17.13
C LEU A 440 -20.81 18.62 18.41
N LEU A 441 -21.53 19.17 19.42
CA LEU A 441 -20.96 19.49 20.74
C LEU A 441 -20.57 18.24 21.53
N ALA A 442 -21.22 17.10 21.32
CA ALA A 442 -20.86 15.83 21.96
C ALA A 442 -19.70 15.12 21.23
N GLY A 443 -19.65 15.23 19.90
CA GLY A 443 -18.64 14.58 19.06
C GLY A 443 -17.24 15.11 19.32
N LEU A 444 -17.06 16.43 19.43
CA LEU A 444 -15.73 17.04 19.63
C LEU A 444 -15.05 16.61 20.95
N PRO A 445 -15.70 16.68 22.12
CA PRO A 445 -15.09 16.19 23.37
C PRO A 445 -14.79 14.69 23.31
N LEU A 446 -15.66 13.90 22.67
CA LEU A 446 -15.45 12.46 22.56
C LEU A 446 -14.22 12.14 21.71
N LEU A 447 -13.97 12.90 20.64
CA LEU A 447 -12.72 12.82 19.86
C LEU A 447 -11.50 13.22 20.68
N GLY A 448 -11.61 14.24 21.53
CA GLY A 448 -10.55 14.63 22.48
C GLY A 448 -10.22 13.52 23.48
N ILE A 449 -11.25 12.88 24.05
CA ILE A 449 -11.08 11.72 24.94
C ILE A 449 -10.46 10.54 24.19
N ALA A 450 -10.90 10.27 22.97
CA ALA A 450 -10.34 9.24 22.12
C ALA A 450 -8.83 9.46 21.91
N ALA A 451 -8.43 10.68 21.55
CA ALA A 451 -7.04 11.04 21.36
C ALA A 451 -6.21 10.91 22.65
N TRP A 452 -6.76 11.35 23.78
CA TRP A 452 -6.05 11.29 25.08
C TRP A 452 -5.87 9.85 25.59
N ARG A 453 -6.91 9.02 25.48
CA ARG A 453 -6.92 7.64 26.04
C ARG A 453 -6.57 6.55 25.02
N GLY A 454 -6.43 6.87 23.75
CA GLY A 454 -6.25 5.88 22.68
C GLY A 454 -7.52 5.02 22.43
N TRP A 455 -8.72 5.50 22.79
CA TRP A 455 -9.95 4.73 22.68
C TRP A 455 -10.55 4.78 21.27
N VAL A 456 -10.30 3.76 20.47
CA VAL A 456 -10.77 3.67 19.08
C VAL A 456 -12.30 3.67 18.96
N LEU A 457 -13.02 3.06 19.91
CA LEU A 457 -14.48 3.10 19.91
C LEU A 457 -15.00 4.54 20.10
N ALA A 458 -14.36 5.32 20.96
CA ALA A 458 -14.70 6.74 21.15
C ALA A 458 -14.40 7.56 19.89
N LEU A 459 -13.31 7.24 19.17
CA LEU A 459 -13.01 7.85 17.87
C LEU A 459 -14.13 7.58 16.86
N VAL A 460 -14.52 6.32 16.67
CA VAL A 460 -15.58 5.93 15.72
C VAL A 460 -16.90 6.63 16.02
N ILE A 461 -17.35 6.60 17.29
CA ILE A 461 -18.59 7.25 17.70
C ILE A 461 -18.46 8.78 17.56
N GLY A 462 -17.32 9.36 17.95
CA GLY A 462 -17.05 10.78 17.84
C GLY A 462 -17.08 11.30 16.40
N VAL A 463 -16.48 10.56 15.46
CA VAL A 463 -16.54 10.87 14.00
C VAL A 463 -17.98 10.83 13.51
N GLY A 464 -18.72 9.77 13.83
CA GLY A 464 -20.13 9.64 13.42
C GLY A 464 -21.03 10.75 13.99
N LEU A 465 -20.86 11.14 15.25
CA LEU A 465 -21.59 12.24 15.86
C LEU A 465 -21.23 13.59 15.24
N LEU A 466 -19.95 13.83 14.99
CA LEU A 466 -19.48 15.05 14.35
C LEU A 466 -20.05 15.17 12.94
N GLU A 467 -19.97 14.11 12.14
CA GLU A 467 -20.51 14.06 10.78
C GLU A 467 -22.03 14.29 10.77
N ALA A 468 -22.78 13.55 11.57
CA ALA A 468 -24.23 13.71 11.69
C ALA A 468 -24.60 15.14 12.16
N GLY A 469 -23.82 15.69 13.09
CA GLY A 469 -23.98 17.06 13.55
C GLY A 469 -23.71 18.10 12.47
N LEU A 470 -22.67 17.94 11.68
CA LEU A 470 -22.33 18.80 10.54
C LEU A 470 -23.43 18.76 9.47
N ILE A 471 -23.84 17.57 9.02
CA ILE A 471 -24.88 17.37 8.01
C ILE A 471 -26.20 17.99 8.48
N GLY A 472 -26.61 17.71 9.72
CA GLY A 472 -27.86 18.24 10.29
C GLY A 472 -27.81 19.75 10.56
N SER A 473 -26.62 20.34 10.63
CA SER A 473 -26.43 21.78 10.82
C SER A 473 -26.45 22.58 9.51
N ILE A 474 -26.44 21.94 8.36
CA ILE A 474 -26.48 22.62 7.05
C ILE A 474 -27.63 23.62 6.94
N PRO A 475 -28.90 23.30 7.32
CA PRO A 475 -29.99 24.29 7.25
C PRO A 475 -29.74 25.55 8.08
N TYR A 476 -29.00 25.45 9.19
CA TYR A 476 -28.69 26.63 10.03
C TYR A 476 -27.63 27.52 9.37
N ILE A 477 -26.61 26.92 8.76
CA ILE A 477 -25.59 27.65 8.01
C ILE A 477 -26.28 28.51 6.93
N PHE A 478 -27.21 27.92 6.17
CA PHE A 478 -27.94 28.63 5.13
C PHE A 478 -28.88 29.71 5.65
N THR A 479 -29.51 29.53 6.81
CA THR A 479 -30.41 30.56 7.36
C THR A 479 -29.66 31.82 7.79
N ARG A 480 -28.37 31.67 8.17
CA ARG A 480 -27.51 32.82 8.51
C ARG A 480 -27.14 33.66 7.29
N TRP A 481 -27.12 33.07 6.09
CA TRP A 481 -26.88 33.77 4.82
C TRP A 481 -28.15 34.42 4.24
N ARG A 482 -29.26 34.31 4.93
CA ARG A 482 -30.56 34.87 4.52
C ARG A 482 -30.55 36.41 4.47
N ALA A 483 -29.68 37.05 5.23
CA ALA A 483 -29.53 38.51 5.18
C ALA A 483 -28.91 38.91 3.83
N PRO A 484 -29.61 39.64 2.96
CA PRO A 484 -29.08 40.00 1.67
C PRO A 484 -27.89 40.95 1.88
N ASN A 485 -26.69 40.45 1.64
CA ASN A 485 -25.55 41.35 1.53
C ASN A 485 -25.80 42.27 0.35
N ARG A 486 -26.12 43.58 0.60
CA ARG A 486 -26.44 44.58 -0.42
C ARG A 486 -25.33 44.74 -1.49
N ARG A 487 -24.11 44.26 -1.18
CA ARG A 487 -22.95 44.29 -2.08
C ARG A 487 -22.88 43.07 -3.03
N ALA A 488 -23.69 42.02 -2.83
CA ALA A 488 -23.70 40.83 -3.68
C ALA A 488 -24.40 41.08 -5.01
N SER A 489 -23.86 40.49 -6.10
CA SER A 489 -24.46 40.58 -7.45
C SER A 489 -25.88 40.02 -7.46
N MET A 490 -26.73 40.50 -8.36
CA MET A 490 -28.13 40.05 -8.48
C MET A 490 -28.23 38.54 -8.75
N SER A 491 -27.33 37.96 -9.57
CA SER A 491 -27.25 36.54 -9.86
C SER A 491 -26.88 35.73 -8.61
N MET A 492 -25.97 36.19 -7.78
CA MET A 492 -25.61 35.56 -6.50
C MET A 492 -26.78 35.59 -5.50
N ARG A 493 -27.48 36.71 -5.39
CA ARG A 493 -28.64 36.82 -4.51
C ARG A 493 -29.81 35.93 -4.93
N LEU A 494 -30.04 35.79 -6.24
CA LEU A 494 -31.01 34.86 -6.80
C LEU A 494 -30.63 33.41 -6.51
N ALA A 495 -29.36 33.03 -6.73
CA ALA A 495 -28.83 31.70 -6.45
C ALA A 495 -28.95 31.31 -4.96
N LEU A 496 -28.64 32.26 -4.02
CA LEU A 496 -28.80 32.05 -2.59
C LEU A 496 -30.26 31.86 -2.19
N ARG A 497 -31.19 32.71 -2.73
CA ARG A 497 -32.59 32.56 -2.44
C ARG A 497 -33.16 31.25 -2.98
N ASP A 498 -32.75 30.85 -4.16
CA ASP A 498 -33.15 29.56 -4.76
C ASP A 498 -32.65 28.40 -3.94
N ALA A 499 -31.37 28.41 -3.52
CA ALA A 499 -30.78 27.39 -2.68
C ALA A 499 -31.52 27.20 -1.34
N VAL A 500 -31.95 28.29 -0.71
CA VAL A 500 -32.75 28.25 0.54
C VAL A 500 -34.15 27.78 0.28
N ARG A 501 -34.82 28.28 -0.78
CA ARG A 501 -36.21 27.91 -1.14
C ARG A 501 -36.33 26.44 -1.51
N ASN A 502 -35.34 25.92 -2.25
CA ASN A 502 -35.28 24.54 -2.68
C ASN A 502 -34.33 23.66 -1.81
N GLY A 503 -34.33 23.90 -0.48
CA GLY A 503 -33.47 23.23 0.49
C GLY A 503 -33.56 21.69 0.47
N HIS A 504 -34.74 21.14 0.08
CA HIS A 504 -34.90 19.69 -0.05
C HIS A 504 -33.99 19.04 -1.10
N ARG A 505 -33.44 19.82 -2.01
CA ARG A 505 -32.53 19.42 -3.07
C ARG A 505 -31.11 19.85 -2.78
N THR A 506 -30.92 21.08 -2.29
CA THR A 506 -29.60 21.67 -2.07
C THR A 506 -28.92 21.13 -0.82
N PHE A 507 -29.65 20.82 0.26
CA PHE A 507 -29.07 20.31 1.51
C PHE A 507 -28.47 18.91 1.37
N PRO A 508 -29.10 17.91 0.73
CA PRO A 508 -28.46 16.61 0.49
C PRO A 508 -27.21 16.72 -0.37
N ALA A 509 -27.23 17.59 -1.39
CA ALA A 509 -26.08 17.81 -2.24
C ALA A 509 -24.91 18.46 -1.50
N MET A 510 -25.19 19.46 -0.68
CA MET A 510 -24.19 20.07 0.17
C MET A 510 -23.66 19.10 1.21
N ALA A 511 -24.51 18.24 1.77
CA ALA A 511 -24.10 17.18 2.66
C ALA A 511 -23.12 16.20 1.99
N SER A 512 -23.42 15.77 0.76
CA SER A 512 -22.53 14.90 0.01
C SER A 512 -21.16 15.54 -0.27
N ILE A 513 -21.11 16.80 -0.72
CA ILE A 513 -19.83 17.51 -0.93
C ILE A 513 -19.07 17.63 0.39
N LEU A 514 -19.77 17.96 1.49
CA LEU A 514 -19.16 18.11 2.81
C LEU A 514 -18.54 16.80 3.28
N THR A 515 -19.28 15.70 3.22
CA THR A 515 -18.84 14.39 3.68
C THR A 515 -17.69 13.86 2.83
N THR A 516 -17.78 13.96 1.49
CA THR A 516 -16.71 13.53 0.58
C THR A 516 -15.39 14.24 0.90
N VAL A 517 -15.42 15.56 1.04
CA VAL A 517 -14.22 16.36 1.34
C VAL A 517 -13.72 16.11 2.76
N PHE A 518 -14.63 15.95 3.72
CA PHE A 518 -14.33 15.62 5.10
C PHE A 518 -13.55 14.30 5.22
N VAL A 519 -14.07 13.24 4.61
CA VAL A 519 -13.44 11.92 4.57
C VAL A 519 -12.08 11.98 3.87
N ALA A 520 -12.01 12.68 2.73
CA ALA A 520 -10.78 12.83 1.97
C ALA A 520 -9.68 13.53 2.77
N CYS A 521 -10.00 14.61 3.48
CA CYS A 521 -9.05 15.32 4.33
C CYS A 521 -8.58 14.45 5.50
N GLY A 522 -9.48 13.73 6.15
CA GLY A 522 -9.14 12.80 7.23
C GLY A 522 -8.21 11.68 6.74
N LEU A 523 -8.54 11.04 5.62
CA LEU A 523 -7.71 10.00 5.00
C LEU A 523 -6.35 10.53 4.55
N LEU A 524 -6.31 11.70 3.93
CA LEU A 524 -5.07 12.32 3.46
C LEU A 524 -4.09 12.53 4.62
N ILE A 525 -4.56 13.05 5.76
CA ILE A 525 -3.74 13.25 6.96
C ILE A 525 -3.30 11.92 7.55
N THR A 526 -4.21 10.95 7.68
CA THR A 526 -3.90 9.64 8.25
C THR A 526 -2.90 8.88 7.39
N LEU A 527 -3.07 8.86 6.06
CA LEU A 527 -2.15 8.20 5.13
C LEU A 527 -0.77 8.89 5.10
N SER A 528 -0.74 10.23 5.08
CA SER A 528 0.51 10.99 5.13
C SER A 528 1.27 10.72 6.43
N SER A 529 0.57 10.69 7.55
CA SER A 529 1.14 10.39 8.87
C SER A 529 1.64 8.94 8.97
N SER A 530 0.89 7.97 8.43
CA SER A 530 1.30 6.56 8.41
C SER A 530 2.51 6.32 7.52
N ASN A 531 2.59 7.00 6.37
CA ASN A 531 3.75 6.92 5.48
C ASN A 531 5.01 7.47 6.13
N GLU A 532 4.88 8.58 6.83
CA GLU A 532 6.00 9.17 7.59
C GLU A 532 6.41 8.29 8.77
N ALA A 533 5.44 7.75 9.50
CA ALA A 533 5.72 6.80 10.57
C ALA A 533 6.43 5.55 10.02
N GLY A 534 5.96 4.98 8.91
CA GLY A 534 6.61 3.86 8.24
C GLY A 534 8.03 4.16 7.78
N TRP A 535 8.31 5.38 7.35
CA TRP A 535 9.66 5.84 7.07
C TRP A 535 10.52 5.86 8.33
N ASN A 536 10.00 6.39 9.43
CA ASN A 536 10.72 6.55 10.69
C ASN A 536 10.85 5.25 11.51
N THR A 537 10.21 4.15 11.11
CA THR A 537 10.35 2.84 11.78
C THR A 537 11.64 2.11 11.41
N ARG A 538 12.25 2.46 10.27
CA ARG A 538 13.53 1.86 9.84
C ARG A 538 14.65 2.86 10.01
N PRO A 539 15.81 2.44 10.49
CA PRO A 539 16.99 3.29 10.46
C PRO A 539 17.44 3.51 9.01
N HIS A 540 17.92 4.69 8.71
CA HIS A 540 18.47 5.09 7.42
C HIS A 540 19.94 5.51 7.61
N ALA A 541 20.76 5.35 6.59
CA ALA A 541 22.16 5.75 6.62
C ALA A 541 22.36 7.27 6.78
N GLY A 542 21.35 8.08 6.53
CA GLY A 542 21.41 9.54 6.67
C GLY A 542 20.03 10.19 6.58
N GLN A 543 20.01 11.49 6.27
CA GLN A 543 18.80 12.30 6.14
C GLN A 543 18.21 12.22 4.72
N ARG A 544 16.93 12.60 4.60
CA ARG A 544 16.25 12.67 3.30
C ARG A 544 16.95 13.61 2.33
N GLY A 545 17.16 13.14 1.12
CA GLY A 545 17.79 13.88 0.05
C GLY A 545 19.30 13.73 -0.02
N GLN A 546 19.92 13.10 0.99
CA GLN A 546 21.32 12.70 0.92
C GLN A 546 21.50 11.48 0.01
N VAL A 547 22.73 11.27 -0.43
CA VAL A 547 23.13 10.16 -1.29
C VAL A 547 24.04 9.24 -0.51
N PHE A 548 23.70 7.96 -0.42
CA PHE A 548 24.53 6.95 0.18
C PHE A 548 25.22 6.12 -0.92
N LEU A 549 26.53 6.14 -0.91
CA LEU A 549 27.36 5.32 -1.78
C LEU A 549 27.82 4.08 -1.03
N SER A 550 27.73 2.92 -1.63
CA SER A 550 28.33 1.69 -1.10
C SER A 550 28.96 0.89 -2.23
N THR A 551 29.73 -0.11 -1.90
CA THR A 551 30.32 -1.01 -2.90
C THR A 551 29.50 -2.27 -3.00
N VAL A 552 29.36 -2.78 -4.20
CA VAL A 552 28.69 -4.05 -4.47
C VAL A 552 29.52 -5.20 -3.91
N ASP A 553 30.83 -5.14 -4.06
CA ASP A 553 31.76 -6.15 -3.55
C ASP A 553 32.34 -5.74 -2.19
N LYS A 554 31.86 -6.38 -1.13
CA LYS A 554 32.29 -6.15 0.26
C LYS A 554 33.50 -6.96 0.68
N THR A 555 34.04 -7.78 -0.21
CA THR A 555 35.23 -8.65 0.05
C THR A 555 36.54 -8.04 -0.42
N ASP A 556 36.47 -6.89 -1.09
CA ASP A 556 37.63 -6.22 -1.66
C ASP A 556 38.57 -5.60 -0.61
N SER A 557 39.77 -5.30 -1.05
CA SER A 557 40.73 -4.59 -0.20
C SER A 557 40.20 -3.22 0.20
N VAL A 558 40.46 -2.78 1.43
CA VAL A 558 40.09 -1.45 1.95
C VAL A 558 40.45 -0.31 1.00
N THR A 559 41.63 -0.46 0.35
CA THR A 559 42.12 0.54 -0.62
C THR A 559 41.26 0.60 -1.86
N ARG A 560 40.82 -0.53 -2.42
CA ARG A 560 40.01 -0.59 -3.61
C ARG A 560 38.60 -0.02 -3.34
N THR A 561 38.00 -0.42 -2.22
CA THR A 561 36.71 0.15 -1.77
C THR A 561 36.79 1.66 -1.62
N ARG A 562 37.84 2.18 -0.99
CA ARG A 562 38.04 3.63 -0.82
C ARG A 562 38.15 4.35 -2.16
N ASN A 563 38.95 3.82 -3.08
CA ASN A 563 39.12 4.39 -4.41
C ASN A 563 37.80 4.41 -5.22
N LEU A 564 37.04 3.34 -5.11
CA LEU A 564 35.74 3.24 -5.78
C LEU A 564 34.74 4.27 -5.23
N LEU A 565 34.67 4.42 -3.90
CA LEU A 565 33.83 5.44 -3.26
C LEU A 565 34.26 6.86 -3.65
N GLN A 566 35.55 7.13 -3.75
CA GLN A 566 36.07 8.44 -4.20
C GLN A 566 35.71 8.71 -5.66
N SER A 567 35.84 7.73 -6.55
CA SER A 567 35.42 7.86 -7.95
C SER A 567 33.92 8.12 -8.06
N ALA A 568 33.11 7.40 -7.30
CA ALA A 568 31.66 7.61 -7.28
C ALA A 568 31.29 8.99 -6.73
N GLN A 569 31.99 9.47 -5.70
CA GLN A 569 31.80 10.80 -5.16
C GLN A 569 32.13 11.90 -6.20
N GLN A 570 33.20 11.76 -6.98
CA GLN A 570 33.55 12.70 -8.05
C GLN A 570 32.46 12.79 -9.12
N VAL A 571 31.85 11.66 -9.48
CA VAL A 571 30.77 11.62 -10.45
C VAL A 571 29.49 12.26 -9.87
N VAL A 572 29.18 12.01 -8.61
CA VAL A 572 28.06 12.68 -7.93
C VAL A 572 28.28 14.18 -7.88
N ASP A 573 29.52 14.63 -7.57
CA ASP A 573 29.88 16.05 -7.50
C ASP A 573 29.77 16.75 -8.86
N ALA A 574 30.09 16.05 -9.94
CA ALA A 574 29.93 16.58 -11.31
C ALA A 574 28.44 16.73 -11.70
N GLU A 575 27.58 15.83 -11.27
CA GLU A 575 26.13 15.91 -11.53
C GLU A 575 25.42 16.88 -10.56
N ARG A 576 25.84 16.91 -9.30
CA ARG A 576 25.29 17.74 -8.23
C ARG A 576 26.37 18.06 -7.22
N THR A 577 26.63 19.35 -6.99
CA THR A 577 27.63 19.82 -6.05
C THR A 577 27.52 19.14 -4.68
N VAL A 578 28.56 18.43 -4.26
CA VAL A 578 28.65 17.82 -2.94
C VAL A 578 29.17 18.85 -1.95
N THR A 579 28.39 19.15 -0.92
CA THR A 579 28.74 20.14 0.11
C THR A 579 29.54 19.54 1.26
N SER A 580 29.23 18.27 1.60
CA SER A 580 29.95 17.51 2.63
C SER A 580 29.88 16.02 2.37
N SER A 581 30.81 15.26 2.95
CA SER A 581 30.84 13.81 2.86
C SER A 581 31.45 13.18 4.10
N ALA A 582 30.95 12.00 4.48
CA ALA A 582 31.51 11.21 5.55
C ALA A 582 31.53 9.72 5.19
N ILE A 583 32.63 9.03 5.53
CA ILE A 583 32.76 7.60 5.30
C ILE A 583 32.19 6.86 6.50
N MET A 584 31.29 5.93 6.25
CA MET A 584 30.82 4.95 7.22
C MET A 584 31.82 3.81 7.27
N ASN A 585 32.52 3.66 8.38
CA ASN A 585 33.36 2.50 8.65
C ASN A 585 32.65 1.52 9.57
N GLY A 586 32.98 0.24 9.49
CA GLY A 586 32.37 -0.79 10.35
C GLY A 586 32.44 -2.17 9.74
N MET A 587 31.40 -2.97 9.99
CA MET A 587 31.25 -4.29 9.43
C MET A 587 29.80 -4.50 8.98
N ALA A 588 29.60 -5.06 7.81
CA ALA A 588 28.31 -5.48 7.32
C ALA A 588 28.08 -6.97 7.61
N TRP A 589 26.81 -7.37 7.82
CA TRP A 589 26.45 -8.78 8.03
C TRP A 589 26.86 -9.68 6.85
N ASN A 590 26.75 -9.16 5.64
CA ASN A 590 27.09 -9.88 4.40
C ASN A 590 28.52 -9.60 3.90
N SER A 591 29.50 -9.42 4.79
CA SER A 591 30.87 -9.03 4.44
C SER A 591 31.72 -10.13 3.84
N GLY A 592 31.22 -11.35 3.63
CA GLY A 592 31.98 -12.45 3.07
C GLY A 592 31.27 -13.79 3.15
N PRO A 593 31.88 -14.89 2.69
CA PRO A 593 31.32 -16.22 2.81
C PRO A 593 31.25 -16.64 4.28
N GLY A 594 30.08 -16.44 4.92
CA GLY A 594 29.85 -16.81 6.31
C GLY A 594 29.55 -15.64 7.26
N GLY A 595 29.51 -14.40 6.79
CA GLY A 595 29.25 -13.22 7.61
C GLY A 595 30.52 -12.64 8.28
N PRO A 596 30.38 -11.75 9.28
CA PRO A 596 31.51 -11.15 9.99
C PRO A 596 32.27 -12.19 10.79
N GLU A 597 33.60 -12.12 10.74
CA GLU A 597 34.48 -13.03 11.50
C GLU A 597 34.34 -12.81 13.01
N THR A 598 34.17 -11.56 13.42
CA THR A 598 34.01 -11.15 14.81
C THR A 598 32.77 -10.25 14.96
N MET A 599 31.92 -10.59 15.91
CA MET A 599 30.77 -9.79 16.31
C MET A 599 30.96 -9.13 17.64
N VAL A 600 30.16 -8.09 17.90
CA VAL A 600 30.10 -7.41 19.18
C VAL A 600 28.69 -7.53 19.76
N GLU A 601 28.63 -7.85 21.06
CA GLU A 601 27.40 -7.85 21.84
C GLU A 601 27.53 -6.94 23.05
N ALA A 602 26.49 -6.24 23.40
CA ALA A 602 26.40 -5.54 24.67
C ALA A 602 25.66 -6.41 25.69
N VAL A 603 26.12 -6.40 26.92
CA VAL A 603 25.58 -7.20 28.04
C VAL A 603 24.75 -6.27 28.93
N SER A 604 23.49 -6.60 29.15
CA SER A 604 22.63 -5.84 30.05
C SER A 604 23.11 -5.98 31.51
N PRO A 605 23.29 -4.89 32.23
CA PRO A 605 23.73 -4.93 33.62
C PRO A 605 22.69 -5.56 34.58
N THR A 606 21.42 -5.56 34.19
CA THR A 606 20.30 -5.97 35.06
C THR A 606 19.97 -7.44 34.95
N ASP A 607 19.76 -7.95 33.74
CA ASP A 607 19.28 -9.32 33.48
C ASP A 607 20.32 -10.21 32.75
N LYS A 608 21.51 -9.67 32.48
CA LYS A 608 22.58 -10.35 31.75
C LYS A 608 22.21 -10.78 30.32
N SER A 609 21.06 -10.31 29.83
CA SER A 609 20.73 -10.50 28.42
C SER A 609 21.75 -9.81 27.50
N THR A 610 21.94 -10.35 26.31
CA THR A 610 22.87 -9.81 25.32
C THR A 610 22.14 -9.21 24.17
N LEU A 611 22.65 -8.10 23.62
CA LEU A 611 22.10 -7.42 22.47
C LEU A 611 23.21 -7.14 21.46
N THR A 612 23.05 -7.69 20.29
CA THR A 612 23.89 -7.37 19.13
C THR A 612 23.28 -6.23 18.32
N MET A 613 21.98 -6.35 18.09
CA MET A 613 21.18 -5.43 17.30
C MET A 613 19.80 -5.32 17.92
N ARG A 614 19.19 -4.17 17.81
CA ARG A 614 17.84 -3.92 18.32
C ARG A 614 16.80 -4.40 17.29
N ASP A 615 16.07 -5.45 17.63
CA ASP A 615 15.14 -6.14 16.71
C ASP A 615 13.86 -5.37 16.36
N ASP A 616 13.44 -4.44 17.24
CA ASP A 616 12.19 -3.69 17.07
C ASP A 616 12.26 -2.61 15.97
N MET A 617 13.46 -2.29 15.47
CA MET A 617 13.67 -1.26 14.43
C MET A 617 13.92 -1.84 13.03
N GLY A 618 14.15 -3.13 12.87
CA GLY A 618 14.61 -3.71 11.61
C GLY A 618 16.03 -3.30 11.20
N THR A 619 16.51 -3.80 10.06
CA THR A 619 17.82 -3.45 9.52
C THR A 619 17.83 -2.07 8.86
N MET A 620 19.00 -1.44 8.76
CA MET A 620 19.19 -0.18 8.05
C MET A 620 18.80 -0.35 6.57
N ALA A 621 18.08 0.62 6.02
CA ALA A 621 17.45 0.47 4.71
C ALA A 621 18.45 0.38 3.56
N GLU A 622 19.57 1.08 3.67
CA GLU A 622 20.57 1.21 2.61
C GLU A 622 21.68 0.16 2.69
N ILE A 623 21.95 -0.35 3.90
CA ILE A 623 23.00 -1.33 4.12
C ILE A 623 22.75 -2.14 5.39
N ASP A 624 23.00 -3.43 5.32
CA ASP A 624 22.85 -4.34 6.46
C ASP A 624 24.15 -4.37 7.29
N VAL A 625 24.18 -3.57 8.36
CA VAL A 625 25.35 -3.30 9.18
C VAL A 625 25.31 -4.10 10.48
N ALA A 626 26.42 -4.72 10.87
CA ALA A 626 26.58 -5.40 12.15
C ALA A 626 27.01 -4.43 13.26
N TYR A 627 27.95 -3.55 12.97
CA TYR A 627 28.38 -2.43 13.84
C TYR A 627 29.04 -1.33 13.01
N ILE A 628 29.03 -0.12 13.55
CA ILE A 628 29.67 1.06 12.95
C ILE A 628 30.88 1.44 13.82
N VAL A 629 31.95 1.90 13.19
CA VAL A 629 33.11 2.50 13.86
C VAL A 629 33.27 3.92 13.39
N ASP A 630 33.11 4.87 14.32
CA ASP A 630 33.08 6.29 13.98
C ASP A 630 33.75 7.14 15.07
N ASP A 631 34.39 8.22 14.66
CA ASP A 631 34.95 9.27 15.53
C ASP A 631 33.99 10.43 15.77
N GLY A 632 32.76 10.33 15.27
CA GLY A 632 31.72 11.35 15.29
C GLY A 632 31.56 12.08 13.95
N THR A 633 32.41 11.82 12.97
CA THR A 633 32.37 12.47 11.65
C THR A 633 31.15 12.01 10.86
N TYR A 634 30.94 10.70 10.77
CA TYR A 634 29.79 10.12 10.09
C TYR A 634 28.46 10.47 10.81
N LEU A 635 28.45 10.35 12.14
CA LEU A 635 27.24 10.66 12.93
C LEU A 635 26.76 12.11 12.75
N ARG A 636 27.71 13.04 12.65
CA ARG A 636 27.40 14.47 12.41
C ARG A 636 26.76 14.67 11.05
N GLU A 637 27.30 14.03 10.01
CA GLU A 637 26.77 14.09 8.65
C GLU A 637 25.43 13.41 8.53
N ALA A 638 25.24 12.26 9.19
CA ALA A 638 24.00 11.52 9.19
C ALA A 638 22.85 12.22 9.94
N GLY A 639 23.17 13.13 10.87
CA GLY A 639 22.17 13.97 11.55
C GLY A 639 21.17 13.17 12.38
N TYR A 640 21.59 12.07 13.01
CA TYR A 640 20.70 11.24 13.84
C TYR A 640 20.27 11.91 15.14
N LEU A 641 21.08 12.81 15.66
CA LEU A 641 20.94 13.40 16.98
C LEU A 641 20.67 14.90 16.87
N ASN A 642 19.98 15.44 17.86
CA ASN A 642 19.93 16.87 18.06
C ASN A 642 21.31 17.40 18.55
N GLU A 643 21.49 18.70 18.60
CA GLU A 643 22.79 19.33 18.85
C GLU A 643 23.36 18.94 20.23
N ASP A 644 22.54 18.94 21.29
CA ASP A 644 22.95 18.59 22.65
C ASP A 644 23.34 17.10 22.79
N ASP A 645 22.55 16.21 22.18
CA ASP A 645 22.83 14.77 22.16
C ASP A 645 24.06 14.46 21.32
N MET A 646 24.29 15.20 20.23
CA MET A 646 25.46 15.06 19.39
C MET A 646 26.74 15.42 20.15
N VAL A 647 26.73 16.51 20.92
CA VAL A 647 27.88 16.89 21.76
C VAL A 647 28.21 15.77 22.76
N ARG A 648 27.20 15.19 23.40
CA ARG A 648 27.41 14.06 24.35
C ARG A 648 27.94 12.81 23.63
N ALA A 649 27.38 12.46 22.50
CA ALA A 649 27.81 11.30 21.73
C ALA A 649 29.26 11.42 21.29
N ILE A 650 29.66 12.58 20.75
CA ILE A 650 31.03 12.84 20.33
C ILE A 650 31.99 12.83 21.55
N ALA A 651 31.59 13.41 22.68
CA ALA A 651 32.40 13.35 23.90
C ALA A 651 32.62 11.91 24.36
N THR A 652 31.61 11.05 24.26
CA THR A 652 31.72 9.63 24.60
C THR A 652 32.67 8.92 23.65
N LEU A 653 32.56 9.12 22.32
CA LEU A 653 33.44 8.50 21.34
C LEU A 653 34.90 8.96 21.50
N ASN A 654 35.11 10.25 21.77
CA ASN A 654 36.46 10.80 22.00
C ASN A 654 37.10 10.27 23.30
N ALA A 655 36.29 9.89 24.28
CA ALA A 655 36.76 9.19 25.50
C ALA A 655 37.03 7.69 25.27
N GLY A 656 37.02 7.22 24.04
CA GLY A 656 37.22 5.80 23.71
C GLY A 656 35.95 4.95 23.99
N GLY A 657 34.81 5.57 24.10
CA GLY A 657 33.56 4.93 24.48
C GLY A 657 32.72 4.41 23.29
N VAL A 658 31.46 4.06 23.61
CA VAL A 658 30.54 3.42 22.68
C VAL A 658 29.14 4.05 22.76
N LEU A 659 28.41 4.02 21.63
CA LEU A 659 27.01 4.41 21.63
C LEU A 659 26.15 3.15 21.44
N VAL A 660 25.19 2.97 22.35
CA VAL A 660 24.35 1.77 22.37
C VAL A 660 22.90 2.09 21.96
N PRO A 661 22.25 1.20 21.21
CA PRO A 661 20.90 1.43 20.70
C PRO A 661 19.80 1.37 21.77
N ASP A 662 20.07 0.68 22.91
CA ASP A 662 19.13 0.60 24.04
C ASP A 662 19.76 1.19 25.31
N PRO A 663 19.15 2.22 25.93
CA PRO A 663 19.62 2.80 27.20
C PRO A 663 19.73 1.79 28.36
N LYS A 664 19.01 0.67 28.31
CA LYS A 664 19.07 -0.38 29.34
C LYS A 664 20.42 -1.09 29.41
N LEU A 665 21.24 -0.98 28.37
CA LEU A 665 22.59 -1.53 28.29
C LEU A 665 23.63 -0.70 29.04
N ILE A 666 23.23 0.50 29.51
CA ILE A 666 24.11 1.41 30.24
C ILE A 666 23.91 1.22 31.75
N ASN A 667 24.99 0.99 32.48
CA ASN A 667 24.95 0.87 33.94
C ASN A 667 24.84 2.24 34.63
N GLY A 668 24.65 2.24 35.94
CA GLY A 668 24.51 3.47 36.75
C GLY A 668 25.77 4.37 36.75
N ALA A 669 26.91 3.88 36.28
CA ALA A 669 28.17 4.64 36.14
C ALA A 669 28.33 5.25 34.74
N GLY A 670 27.34 5.11 33.83
CA GLY A 670 27.43 5.61 32.45
C GLY A 670 28.32 4.74 31.55
N GLN A 671 28.41 3.46 31.82
CA GLN A 671 29.26 2.52 31.08
C GLN A 671 28.46 1.35 30.55
N ALA A 672 28.95 0.72 29.47
CA ALA A 672 28.41 -0.51 28.92
C ALA A 672 29.45 -1.61 28.85
N ASP A 673 29.06 -2.83 29.18
CA ASP A 673 29.87 -4.01 29.04
C ASP A 673 29.70 -4.61 27.65
N LEU A 674 30.78 -4.69 26.90
CA LEU A 674 30.78 -5.26 25.53
C LEU A 674 31.64 -6.51 25.52
N ARG A 675 31.23 -7.49 24.69
CA ARG A 675 32.04 -8.67 24.41
C ARG A 675 32.15 -8.88 22.92
N SER A 676 33.32 -9.31 22.47
CA SER A 676 33.57 -9.75 21.09
C SER A 676 33.47 -11.26 21.00
N LEU A 677 32.84 -11.74 19.94
CA LEU A 677 32.53 -13.13 19.68
C LEU A 677 33.19 -13.59 18.38
N ASP A 678 33.77 -14.78 18.40
CA ASP A 678 34.27 -15.43 17.18
C ASP A 678 33.11 -16.15 16.46
N MET A 679 32.65 -15.59 15.34
CA MET A 679 31.55 -16.15 14.57
C MET A 679 31.90 -17.48 13.89
N SER A 680 33.16 -17.74 13.61
CA SER A 680 33.62 -19.03 13.06
C SER A 680 33.52 -20.13 14.12
N ALA A 681 33.88 -19.81 15.34
CA ALA A 681 33.76 -20.71 16.47
C ALA A 681 32.29 -20.95 16.87
N ILE A 682 31.43 -19.93 16.80
CA ILE A 682 29.98 -20.05 17.00
C ILE A 682 29.37 -20.95 15.93
N ALA A 683 29.69 -20.76 14.66
CA ALA A 683 29.24 -21.62 13.59
C ALA A 683 29.64 -23.06 13.79
N ALA A 684 30.87 -23.30 14.30
CA ALA A 684 31.35 -24.62 14.66
C ALA A 684 30.59 -25.24 15.83
N ALA A 685 30.31 -24.47 16.88
CA ALA A 685 29.57 -24.94 18.04
C ALA A 685 28.10 -25.27 17.65
N LYS A 686 27.47 -24.44 16.82
CA LYS A 686 26.12 -24.73 16.27
C LYS A 686 26.09 -25.97 15.40
N ALA A 687 27.15 -26.19 14.59
CA ALA A 687 27.30 -27.42 13.82
C ALA A 687 27.50 -28.66 14.72
N ALA A 688 27.98 -28.46 15.94
CA ALA A 688 28.12 -29.49 16.97
C ALA A 688 26.87 -29.63 17.88
N GLY A 689 25.76 -28.96 17.56
CA GLY A 689 24.48 -29.07 18.28
C GLY A 689 24.26 -28.06 19.40
N ALA A 690 25.06 -27.01 19.53
CA ALA A 690 24.81 -25.94 20.48
C ALA A 690 23.64 -25.06 20.02
N SER A 691 22.69 -24.77 20.94
CA SER A 691 21.60 -23.79 20.69
C SER A 691 22.06 -22.38 21.00
N ASP A 692 21.34 -21.36 20.48
CA ASP A 692 21.62 -19.95 20.75
C ASP A 692 21.57 -19.60 22.25
N ASP A 693 20.76 -20.32 23.04
CA ASP A 693 20.60 -20.14 24.47
C ASP A 693 21.72 -20.78 25.32
N ASN A 694 22.56 -21.65 24.72
CA ASN A 694 23.59 -22.44 25.39
C ASN A 694 24.96 -22.34 24.70
N LEU A 695 25.30 -21.20 24.14
CA LEU A 695 26.64 -20.98 23.57
C LEU A 695 27.67 -20.93 24.70
N PRO A 696 28.79 -21.70 24.62
CA PRO A 696 29.82 -21.71 25.64
C PRO A 696 30.50 -20.34 25.80
N ASP A 697 30.76 -19.91 27.02
CA ASP A 697 31.52 -18.69 27.31
C ASP A 697 32.93 -18.68 26.67
N ALA A 698 33.46 -19.85 26.33
CA ALA A 698 34.74 -20.02 25.61
C ALA A 698 34.74 -19.40 24.20
N LEU A 699 33.57 -19.04 23.63
CA LEU A 699 33.44 -18.36 22.34
C LEU A 699 33.63 -16.85 22.41
N VAL A 700 33.67 -16.30 23.65
CA VAL A 700 33.93 -14.90 23.90
C VAL A 700 35.43 -14.66 23.83
N GLN A 701 35.85 -13.85 22.86
CA GLN A 701 37.26 -13.50 22.69
C GLN A 701 37.72 -12.47 23.72
N ARG A 702 36.92 -11.42 23.91
CA ARG A 702 37.22 -10.31 24.86
C ARG A 702 35.95 -9.80 25.49
N THR A 703 36.05 -9.39 26.76
CA THR A 703 35.00 -8.66 27.48
C THR A 703 35.61 -7.39 28.07
N MET A 704 35.05 -6.25 27.79
CA MET A 704 35.54 -4.94 28.22
C MET A 704 34.40 -3.97 28.52
N THR A 705 34.65 -3.08 29.47
CA THR A 705 33.73 -2.03 29.87
C THR A 705 34.16 -0.69 29.27
N PHE A 706 33.22 0.01 28.65
CA PHE A 706 33.48 1.29 27.98
C PHE A 706 32.54 2.38 28.48
N PRO A 707 32.95 3.66 28.47
CA PRO A 707 32.04 4.77 28.60
C PRO A 707 30.94 4.66 27.53
N ALA A 708 29.69 4.90 27.90
CA ALA A 708 28.58 4.68 26.97
C ALA A 708 27.53 5.80 27.00
N SER A 709 26.97 6.10 25.82
CA SER A 709 25.82 6.99 25.66
C SER A 709 24.75 6.34 24.79
N PRO A 710 23.47 6.69 24.97
CA PRO A 710 22.40 6.10 24.17
C PRO A 710 22.33 6.71 22.76
N LEU A 711 22.07 5.86 21.75
CA LEU A 711 21.79 6.25 20.38
C LEU A 711 20.59 5.46 19.84
N THR A 712 19.39 5.89 20.21
CA THR A 712 18.14 5.14 19.97
C THR A 712 17.58 5.23 18.57
N ARG A 713 18.21 5.97 17.66
CA ARG A 713 17.73 6.16 16.27
C ARG A 713 18.27 5.17 15.26
N ILE A 714 19.26 4.41 15.64
CA ILE A 714 19.79 3.29 14.84
C ILE A 714 19.73 2.01 15.67
N ASN A 715 19.73 0.88 14.99
CA ASN A 715 19.56 -0.44 15.60
C ASN A 715 20.86 -1.13 15.97
N VAL A 716 22.01 -0.57 15.57
CA VAL A 716 23.34 -1.15 15.80
C VAL A 716 24.20 -0.27 16.71
N MET A 717 25.24 -0.85 17.28
CA MET A 717 26.21 -0.13 18.09
C MET A 717 27.16 0.72 17.24
N VAL A 718 27.54 1.88 17.78
CA VAL A 718 28.61 2.73 17.21
C VAL A 718 29.75 2.74 18.20
N LEU A 719 30.91 2.30 17.76
CA LEU A 719 32.12 2.18 18.57
C LEU A 719 33.13 3.27 18.18
N SER A 720 33.82 3.80 19.14
CA SER A 720 35.00 4.61 18.83
C SER A 720 36.12 3.74 18.20
N PRO A 721 37.05 4.32 17.43
CA PRO A 721 38.19 3.58 16.90
C PRO A 721 38.97 2.84 17.98
N GLN A 722 39.14 3.48 19.17
CA GLN A 722 39.85 2.86 20.32
C GLN A 722 39.08 1.66 20.88
N ALA A 723 37.75 1.75 21.02
CA ALA A 723 36.92 0.64 21.50
C ALA A 723 36.95 -0.54 20.51
N SER A 724 36.90 -0.25 19.22
CA SER A 724 36.97 -1.25 18.14
C SER A 724 38.32 -2.00 18.18
N GLU A 725 39.44 -1.27 18.31
CA GLU A 725 40.77 -1.87 18.41
C GLU A 725 40.93 -2.69 19.69
N ALA A 726 40.45 -2.19 20.83
CA ALA A 726 40.51 -2.89 22.12
C ALA A 726 39.75 -4.23 22.07
N LEU A 727 38.60 -4.27 21.40
CA LEU A 727 37.81 -5.49 21.19
C LEU A 727 38.35 -6.39 20.06
N GLY A 728 39.36 -5.95 19.29
CA GLY A 728 39.91 -6.70 18.17
C GLY A 728 39.00 -6.76 16.96
N LEU A 729 38.09 -5.79 16.84
CA LEU A 729 37.14 -5.73 15.75
C LEU A 729 37.77 -5.15 14.48
N ARG A 730 37.36 -5.64 13.32
CA ARG A 730 37.81 -5.14 12.02
C ARG A 730 36.85 -4.07 11.54
N ALA A 731 37.32 -2.87 11.27
CA ALA A 731 36.60 -1.81 10.61
C ALA A 731 37.05 -1.63 9.16
N VAL A 732 36.08 -1.70 8.23
CA VAL A 732 36.32 -1.44 6.80
C VAL A 732 35.37 -0.34 6.33
N PRO A 733 35.72 0.41 5.26
CA PRO A 733 34.77 1.34 4.65
C PRO A 733 33.59 0.57 4.11
N LEU A 734 32.39 0.87 4.62
CA LEU A 734 31.12 0.27 4.19
C LEU A 734 30.45 1.11 3.12
N GLY A 735 30.62 2.42 3.19
CA GLY A 735 30.03 3.38 2.26
C GLY A 735 30.43 4.81 2.56
N ALA A 736 29.93 5.74 1.77
CA ALA A 736 30.08 7.18 1.98
C ALA A 736 28.71 7.86 1.91
N LEU A 737 28.41 8.67 2.91
CA LEU A 737 27.25 9.53 2.94
C LEU A 737 27.62 10.88 2.36
N LEU A 738 26.84 11.37 1.39
CA LEU A 738 27.06 12.63 0.71
C LEU A 738 25.88 13.57 0.90
N THR A 739 26.17 14.79 1.33
CA THR A 739 25.19 15.87 1.31
C THR A 739 25.39 16.69 0.04
N VAL A 740 24.34 16.83 -0.74
CA VAL A 740 24.33 17.58 -1.99
C VAL A 740 23.63 18.93 -1.81
N GLU A 741 24.10 19.97 -2.50
CA GLU A 741 23.53 21.32 -2.40
C GLU A 741 22.02 21.35 -2.70
N LYS A 742 21.60 20.59 -3.71
CA LYS A 742 20.19 20.43 -4.06
C LYS A 742 19.77 18.98 -3.80
N PRO A 743 18.99 18.71 -2.74
CA PRO A 743 18.51 17.35 -2.42
C PRO A 743 17.88 16.67 -3.62
N VAL A 744 18.16 15.39 -3.81
CA VAL A 744 17.59 14.59 -4.91
C VAL A 744 16.14 14.30 -4.61
N ASN A 745 15.24 14.71 -5.50
CA ASN A 745 13.82 14.38 -5.36
C ASN A 745 13.57 12.88 -5.54
N PRO A 746 12.60 12.30 -4.82
CA PRO A 746 12.23 10.89 -5.00
C PRO A 746 11.83 10.52 -6.45
N VAL A 747 11.33 11.51 -7.22
CA VAL A 747 10.96 11.32 -8.64
C VAL A 747 12.20 11.12 -9.51
N ASP A 748 13.26 11.88 -9.25
CA ASP A 748 14.51 11.87 -10.02
C ASP A 748 15.49 10.79 -9.52
N ALA A 749 15.25 10.23 -8.32
CA ALA A 749 16.15 9.28 -7.69
C ALA A 749 16.51 8.07 -8.56
N PRO A 750 15.56 7.37 -9.22
CA PRO A 750 15.88 6.20 -10.04
C PRO A 750 16.77 6.55 -11.26
N SER A 751 16.52 7.68 -11.92
CA SER A 751 17.34 8.13 -13.06
C SER A 751 18.73 8.56 -12.62
N PHE A 752 18.83 9.27 -11.50
CA PHE A 752 20.09 9.68 -10.90
C PHE A 752 20.96 8.48 -10.50
N GLN A 753 20.38 7.52 -9.77
CA GLN A 753 21.05 6.28 -9.37
C GLN A 753 21.57 5.52 -10.59
N THR A 754 20.74 5.40 -11.63
CA THR A 754 21.13 4.72 -12.88
C THR A 754 22.28 5.44 -13.59
N THR A 755 22.28 6.77 -13.60
CA THR A 755 23.33 7.57 -14.25
C THR A 755 24.68 7.36 -13.56
N ILE A 756 24.71 7.42 -12.23
CA ILE A 756 25.96 7.24 -11.46
C ILE A 756 26.47 5.79 -11.56
N ALA A 757 25.58 4.80 -11.41
CA ALA A 757 25.94 3.39 -11.54
C ALA A 757 26.53 3.03 -12.92
N ARG A 758 26.10 3.75 -13.97
CA ARG A 758 26.67 3.59 -15.31
C ARG A 758 28.08 4.15 -15.45
N GLN A 759 28.41 5.23 -14.74
CA GLN A 759 29.69 5.90 -14.82
C GLN A 759 30.74 5.29 -13.88
N VAL A 760 30.27 4.72 -12.75
CA VAL A 760 31.17 4.08 -11.77
C VAL A 760 30.68 2.66 -11.49
N PRO A 761 31.08 1.70 -12.33
CA PRO A 761 30.70 0.30 -12.15
C PRO A 761 31.23 -0.27 -10.83
N GLY A 762 30.40 -1.04 -10.14
CA GLY A 762 30.72 -1.60 -8.83
C GLY A 762 30.38 -0.71 -7.64
N ALA A 763 30.01 0.57 -7.88
CA ALA A 763 29.41 1.40 -6.85
C ALA A 763 27.89 1.23 -6.84
N SER A 764 27.33 0.98 -5.67
CA SER A 764 25.89 1.06 -5.42
C SER A 764 25.57 2.46 -4.93
N VAL A 765 24.61 3.09 -5.57
CA VAL A 765 24.17 4.46 -5.25
C VAL A 765 22.73 4.43 -4.82
N GLN A 766 22.45 4.93 -3.64
CA GLN A 766 21.11 5.00 -3.10
C GLN A 766 20.81 6.43 -2.66
N VAL A 767 19.68 6.95 -3.15
CA VAL A 767 19.15 8.22 -2.65
C VAL A 767 18.27 7.93 -1.44
N ILE A 768 18.57 8.55 -0.32
CA ILE A 768 17.79 8.41 0.91
C ILE A 768 16.48 9.17 0.74
N ALA A 769 15.47 8.49 0.23
CA ALA A 769 14.17 9.09 -0.10
C ALA A 769 13.02 8.09 0.09
N PRO A 770 11.83 8.57 0.47
CA PRO A 770 10.64 7.71 0.55
C PRO A 770 10.27 7.17 -0.85
N THR A 771 9.68 5.99 -0.88
CA THR A 771 9.28 5.36 -2.15
C THR A 771 8.21 6.18 -2.86
N MET A 772 8.22 6.22 -4.19
CA MET A 772 7.19 6.89 -5.00
C MET A 772 5.78 6.44 -4.66
N ARG A 773 5.58 5.15 -4.37
CA ARG A 773 4.28 4.60 -3.99
C ARG A 773 3.71 5.25 -2.72
N SER A 774 4.55 5.47 -1.72
CA SER A 774 4.13 6.09 -0.45
C SER A 774 3.77 7.57 -0.62
N LEU A 775 4.43 8.26 -1.56
CA LEU A 775 4.14 9.66 -1.85
C LEU A 775 2.85 9.84 -2.65
N VAL A 776 2.59 8.98 -3.64
CA VAL A 776 1.47 9.15 -4.59
C VAL A 776 0.12 8.73 -4.00
N LEU A 777 0.08 7.70 -3.16
CA LEU A 777 -1.17 7.13 -2.64
C LEU A 777 -2.10 8.16 -1.95
N PRO A 778 -1.63 9.05 -1.06
CA PRO A 778 -2.48 10.07 -0.46
C PRO A 778 -3.09 11.04 -1.48
N TYR A 779 -2.32 11.41 -2.50
CA TYR A 779 -2.80 12.34 -3.55
C TYR A 779 -3.80 11.68 -4.50
N VAL A 780 -3.67 10.38 -4.78
CA VAL A 780 -4.67 9.62 -5.55
C VAL A 780 -5.99 9.58 -4.78
N ALA A 781 -5.96 9.31 -3.48
CA ALA A 781 -7.16 9.35 -2.64
C ALA A 781 -7.83 10.75 -2.65
N ALA A 782 -7.03 11.80 -2.57
CA ALA A 782 -7.51 13.18 -2.67
C ALA A 782 -8.13 13.47 -4.04
N LEU A 783 -7.51 13.02 -5.14
CA LEU A 783 -8.03 13.19 -6.50
C LEU A 783 -9.38 12.49 -6.69
N ILE A 784 -9.54 11.28 -6.19
CA ILE A 784 -10.81 10.53 -6.23
C ILE A 784 -11.91 11.35 -5.53
N ALA A 785 -11.62 11.93 -4.38
CA ALA A 785 -12.57 12.77 -3.66
C ALA A 785 -12.94 14.05 -4.43
N VAL A 786 -11.96 14.70 -5.07
CA VAL A 786 -12.20 15.88 -5.93
C VAL A 786 -13.13 15.52 -7.08
N VAL A 787 -12.90 14.40 -7.75
CA VAL A 787 -13.74 13.90 -8.86
C VAL A 787 -15.16 13.59 -8.35
N ALA A 788 -15.31 12.92 -7.21
CA ALA A 788 -16.61 12.60 -6.63
C ALA A 788 -17.42 13.86 -6.27
N ALA A 789 -16.76 14.85 -5.65
CA ALA A 789 -17.41 16.11 -5.32
C ALA A 789 -17.80 16.91 -6.58
N ALA A 790 -16.95 16.94 -7.61
CA ALA A 790 -17.26 17.57 -8.89
C ALA A 790 -18.45 16.88 -9.58
N ALA A 791 -18.52 15.56 -9.55
CA ALA A 791 -19.65 14.79 -10.08
C ALA A 791 -20.96 15.10 -9.34
N THR A 792 -20.88 15.25 -8.00
CA THR A 792 -22.05 15.67 -7.21
C THR A 792 -22.56 17.05 -7.62
N VAL A 793 -21.65 18.02 -7.78
CA VAL A 793 -22.03 19.37 -8.25
C VAL A 793 -22.61 19.31 -9.65
N ALA A 794 -22.00 18.53 -10.55
CA ALA A 794 -22.50 18.33 -11.91
C ALA A 794 -23.94 17.80 -11.92
N LEU A 795 -24.21 16.79 -11.10
CA LEU A 795 -25.55 16.21 -10.95
C LEU A 795 -26.55 17.24 -10.46
N VAL A 796 -26.20 18.00 -9.40
CA VAL A 796 -27.08 19.01 -8.81
C VAL A 796 -27.36 20.14 -9.78
N VAL A 797 -26.37 20.64 -10.50
CA VAL A 797 -26.53 21.71 -11.52
C VAL A 797 -27.38 21.19 -12.67
N ALA A 798 -27.18 19.97 -13.16
CA ALA A 798 -27.99 19.37 -14.21
C ALA A 798 -29.46 19.24 -13.80
N LEU A 799 -29.72 18.78 -12.58
CA LEU A 799 -31.09 18.67 -12.03
C LEU A 799 -31.72 20.04 -11.79
N SER A 800 -30.94 21.01 -11.23
CA SER A 800 -31.43 22.38 -11.02
C SER A 800 -31.81 23.06 -12.33
N SER A 801 -30.98 22.89 -13.38
CA SER A 801 -31.26 23.48 -14.69
C SER A 801 -32.55 22.94 -15.35
N SER A 802 -32.90 21.68 -15.07
CA SER A 802 -34.14 21.07 -15.58
C SER A 802 -35.37 21.58 -14.85
N ASP A 803 -35.29 21.83 -13.56
CA ASP A 803 -36.41 22.28 -12.72
C ASP A 803 -36.65 23.78 -12.80
N MET A 804 -35.61 24.58 -13.06
CA MET A 804 -35.71 26.03 -13.23
C MET A 804 -36.27 26.46 -14.61
N ARG A 805 -36.55 25.53 -15.52
CA ARG A 805 -37.08 25.88 -16.85
C ARG A 805 -38.26 26.84 -16.81
N PRO A 806 -39.30 26.64 -15.98
CA PRO A 806 -40.43 27.57 -15.91
C PRO A 806 -40.06 28.98 -15.42
N ASP A 807 -39.13 29.02 -14.42
CA ASP A 807 -38.68 30.31 -13.87
C ASP A 807 -37.72 31.03 -14.85
N LEU A 808 -36.90 30.24 -15.57
CA LEU A 808 -36.03 30.75 -16.64
C LEU A 808 -36.85 31.23 -17.84
N ASP A 809 -37.94 30.54 -18.19
CA ASP A 809 -38.85 30.96 -19.24
C ASP A 809 -39.56 32.29 -18.86
N THR A 810 -39.88 32.47 -17.59
CA THR A 810 -40.42 33.73 -17.05
C THR A 810 -39.39 34.87 -17.13
N LEU A 811 -38.11 34.58 -16.80
CA LEU A 811 -37.01 35.54 -16.94
C LEU A 811 -36.75 35.91 -18.42
N ASP A 812 -36.90 34.96 -19.33
CA ASP A 812 -36.80 35.16 -20.78
C ASP A 812 -37.96 36.05 -21.29
N ALA A 813 -39.15 35.84 -20.76
CA ALA A 813 -40.34 36.66 -21.09
C ALA A 813 -40.20 38.14 -20.62
N ILE A 814 -39.43 38.37 -19.54
CA ILE A 814 -39.13 39.71 -19.01
C ILE A 814 -37.88 40.33 -19.71
N GLY A 815 -37.21 39.59 -20.63
CA GLY A 815 -36.06 40.10 -21.41
C GLY A 815 -34.71 39.94 -20.73
N ALA A 816 -34.54 39.00 -19.79
CA ALA A 816 -33.26 38.74 -19.16
C ALA A 816 -32.23 38.17 -20.13
N ALA A 817 -30.99 38.72 -20.15
CA ALA A 817 -29.92 38.28 -21.00
C ALA A 817 -29.56 36.81 -20.76
N PRO A 818 -29.21 36.02 -21.79
CA PRO A 818 -28.81 34.62 -21.67
C PRO A 818 -27.61 34.41 -20.72
N ALA A 819 -26.71 35.42 -20.63
CA ALA A 819 -25.57 35.44 -19.72
C ALA A 819 -26.01 35.42 -18.23
N MET A 820 -27.15 36.05 -17.90
CA MET A 820 -27.64 36.07 -16.52
C MET A 820 -28.06 34.69 -16.03
N ARG A 821 -28.62 33.86 -16.90
CA ARG A 821 -28.94 32.45 -16.57
C ARG A 821 -27.68 31.65 -16.22
N ARG A 822 -26.63 31.79 -17.03
CA ARG A 822 -25.37 31.15 -16.76
C ARG A 822 -24.78 31.60 -15.43
N HIS A 823 -24.78 32.87 -15.14
CA HIS A 823 -24.29 33.40 -13.87
C HIS A 823 -25.09 32.88 -12.69
N VAL A 824 -26.41 32.73 -12.78
CA VAL A 824 -27.24 32.18 -11.69
C VAL A 824 -26.89 30.70 -11.44
N THR A 825 -26.78 29.85 -12.46
CA THR A 825 -26.41 28.44 -12.30
C THR A 825 -24.99 28.25 -11.82
N THR A 826 -24.04 29.06 -12.30
CA THR A 826 -22.65 29.07 -11.80
C THR A 826 -22.62 29.43 -10.32
N TRP A 827 -23.35 30.51 -9.92
CA TRP A 827 -23.41 30.91 -8.52
C TRP A 827 -24.07 29.85 -7.63
N GLN A 828 -25.00 29.05 -8.14
CA GLN A 828 -25.55 27.92 -7.38
C GLN A 828 -24.48 26.90 -7.03
N GLY A 829 -23.67 26.48 -8.00
CA GLY A 829 -22.53 25.57 -7.75
C GLY A 829 -21.50 26.16 -6.80
N VAL A 830 -21.15 27.42 -6.99
CA VAL A 830 -20.18 28.14 -6.14
C VAL A 830 -20.70 28.30 -4.70
N VAL A 831 -21.96 28.63 -4.52
CA VAL A 831 -22.58 28.79 -3.18
C VAL A 831 -22.58 27.46 -2.43
N LEU A 832 -22.88 26.35 -3.09
CA LEU A 832 -22.80 25.01 -2.51
C LEU A 832 -21.36 24.68 -2.08
N ALA A 833 -20.41 24.90 -2.97
CA ALA A 833 -19.00 24.60 -2.73
C ALA A 833 -18.41 25.46 -1.59
N LEU A 834 -18.60 26.79 -1.62
CA LEU A 834 -18.11 27.72 -0.61
C LEU A 834 -18.68 27.50 0.79
N ASN A 835 -19.85 26.90 0.91
CA ASN A 835 -20.41 26.56 2.24
C ASN A 835 -19.98 25.18 2.71
N ALA A 836 -19.83 24.20 1.83
CA ALA A 836 -19.48 22.83 2.18
C ALA A 836 -17.98 22.65 2.41
N ILE A 837 -17.14 23.11 1.48
CA ILE A 837 -15.71 22.78 1.42
C ILE A 837 -14.91 23.33 2.61
N PRO A 838 -14.99 24.61 3.00
CA PRO A 838 -14.23 25.12 4.15
C PRO A 838 -14.59 24.39 5.45
N THR A 839 -15.87 24.12 5.64
CA THR A 839 -16.37 23.39 6.81
C THR A 839 -15.83 21.94 6.83
N ALA A 840 -15.85 21.29 5.66
CA ALA A 840 -15.36 19.94 5.49
C ALA A 840 -13.85 19.82 5.70
N VAL A 841 -13.07 20.75 5.12
CA VAL A 841 -11.60 20.78 5.28
C VAL A 841 -11.24 21.00 6.75
N LEU A 842 -11.88 21.94 7.43
CA LEU A 842 -11.60 22.22 8.84
C LEU A 842 -11.96 21.02 9.73
N SER A 843 -13.14 20.45 9.55
CA SER A 843 -13.57 19.29 10.36
C SER A 843 -12.76 18.04 10.02
N GLY A 844 -12.42 17.80 8.75
CA GLY A 844 -11.56 16.72 8.32
C GLY A 844 -10.13 16.85 8.84
N LEU A 845 -9.59 18.08 8.91
CA LEU A 845 -8.31 18.36 9.56
C LEU A 845 -8.35 17.98 11.04
N VAL A 846 -9.35 18.42 11.78
CA VAL A 846 -9.49 18.12 13.21
C VAL A 846 -9.59 16.60 13.43
N VAL A 847 -10.45 15.94 12.68
CA VAL A 847 -10.63 14.48 12.79
C VAL A 847 -9.38 13.72 12.39
N GLY A 848 -8.73 14.08 11.28
CA GLY A 848 -7.52 13.42 10.82
C GLY A 848 -6.38 13.51 11.85
N VAL A 849 -6.16 14.69 12.43
CA VAL A 849 -5.15 14.89 13.48
C VAL A 849 -5.49 14.07 14.73
N LEU A 850 -6.73 14.15 15.22
CA LEU A 850 -7.15 13.42 16.43
C LEU A 850 -7.17 11.90 16.21
N ALA A 851 -7.48 11.43 15.00
CA ALA A 851 -7.40 10.01 14.65
C ALA A 851 -5.96 9.49 14.70
N VAL A 852 -5.01 10.23 14.15
CA VAL A 852 -3.58 9.86 14.22
C VAL A 852 -3.10 9.79 15.67
N ILE A 853 -3.44 10.78 16.49
CA ILE A 853 -3.09 10.79 17.94
C ILE A 853 -3.76 9.61 18.67
N THR A 854 -5.03 9.29 18.33
CA THR A 854 -5.72 8.13 18.89
C THR A 854 -4.98 6.84 18.54
N PHE A 855 -4.58 6.65 17.28
CA PHE A 855 -3.84 5.47 16.85
C PHE A 855 -2.47 5.37 17.50
N ALA A 856 -1.74 6.47 17.64
CA ALA A 856 -0.47 6.52 18.36
C ALA A 856 -0.61 6.06 19.83
N ASN A 857 -1.70 6.43 20.50
CA ASN A 857 -1.93 6.10 21.91
C ASN A 857 -2.68 4.77 22.13
N SER A 858 -3.21 4.15 21.08
CA SER A 858 -4.05 2.94 21.20
C SER A 858 -3.29 1.63 21.32
N GLY A 859 -2.01 1.59 20.91
CA GLY A 859 -1.21 0.35 20.84
C GLY A 859 -1.68 -0.65 19.76
N ILE A 860 -2.66 -0.28 18.90
CA ILE A 860 -3.18 -1.16 17.84
C ILE A 860 -2.12 -1.43 16.77
N PHE A 861 -1.23 -0.50 16.55
CA PHE A 861 -0.11 -0.59 15.62
C PHE A 861 1.22 -0.50 16.40
N PRO A 862 1.64 -1.58 17.10
CA PRO A 862 2.79 -1.52 18.01
C PRO A 862 4.08 -1.06 17.31
N THR A 863 4.27 -1.42 16.05
CA THR A 863 5.42 -1.01 15.24
C THR A 863 5.44 0.49 14.90
N LEU A 864 4.29 1.17 14.93
CA LEU A 864 4.16 2.59 14.58
C LEU A 864 3.93 3.48 15.81
N THR A 865 3.66 2.93 16.97
CA THR A 865 3.22 3.68 18.17
C THR A 865 4.19 4.80 18.54
N ASN A 866 5.50 4.56 18.50
CA ASN A 866 6.52 5.52 18.87
C ASN A 866 6.86 6.55 17.76
N THR A 867 6.51 6.25 16.50
CA THR A 867 6.87 7.05 15.33
C THR A 867 5.68 7.79 14.73
N LEU A 868 4.44 7.38 15.06
CA LEU A 868 3.22 7.94 14.50
C LEU A 868 2.94 9.35 15.08
N ARG A 869 3.12 10.36 14.25
CA ARG A 869 2.82 11.77 14.59
C ARG A 869 1.92 12.38 13.51
N PRO A 870 1.01 13.31 13.87
CA PRO A 870 0.13 13.93 12.89
C PRO A 870 0.93 14.84 11.94
N ILE A 871 0.89 14.52 10.67
CA ILE A 871 1.49 15.31 9.58
C ILE A 871 0.38 15.83 8.69
N VAL A 872 0.32 17.15 8.59
CA VAL A 872 -0.69 17.85 7.82
C VAL A 872 -0.13 18.25 6.46
N PRO A 873 -0.62 17.69 5.35
CA PRO A 873 -0.18 18.05 4.01
C PRO A 873 -0.85 19.36 3.55
N TRP A 874 -0.38 20.49 4.05
CA TRP A 874 -0.98 21.82 3.85
C TRP A 874 -1.18 22.16 2.38
N GLY A 875 -0.25 21.78 1.49
CA GLY A 875 -0.37 22.06 0.05
C GLY A 875 -1.59 21.40 -0.56
N ALA A 876 -1.87 20.15 -0.21
CA ALA A 876 -3.04 19.42 -0.71
C ALA A 876 -4.35 19.96 -0.11
N LEU A 877 -4.37 20.28 1.19
CA LEU A 877 -5.54 20.87 1.84
C LEU A 877 -5.90 22.25 1.29
N LEU A 878 -4.92 23.09 1.06
CA LEU A 878 -5.11 24.40 0.41
C LEU A 878 -5.55 24.24 -1.05
N GLY A 879 -4.99 23.26 -1.76
CA GLY A 879 -5.41 22.89 -3.10
C GLY A 879 -6.90 22.49 -3.13
N MET A 880 -7.36 21.70 -2.15
CA MET A 880 -8.77 21.36 -2.00
C MET A 880 -9.62 22.60 -1.66
N LEU A 881 -9.19 23.41 -0.70
CA LEU A 881 -9.92 24.58 -0.24
C LEU A 881 -10.16 25.62 -1.35
N ILE A 882 -9.19 25.82 -2.23
CA ILE A 882 -9.25 26.82 -3.31
C ILE A 882 -9.63 26.19 -4.65
N GLY A 883 -9.00 25.08 -5.00
CA GLY A 883 -9.16 24.44 -6.31
C GLY A 883 -10.55 23.82 -6.52
N MET A 884 -11.13 23.21 -5.48
CA MET A 884 -12.43 22.58 -5.62
C MET A 884 -13.58 23.57 -5.89
N PRO A 885 -13.71 24.72 -5.20
CA PRO A 885 -14.73 25.71 -5.56
C PRO A 885 -14.59 26.21 -6.99
N ILE A 886 -13.36 26.39 -7.46
CA ILE A 886 -13.08 26.80 -8.85
C ILE A 886 -13.53 25.71 -9.82
N LEU A 887 -13.17 24.45 -9.54
CA LEU A 887 -13.58 23.31 -10.35
C LEU A 887 -15.12 23.17 -10.39
N CYS A 888 -15.78 23.33 -9.25
CA CYS A 888 -17.24 23.29 -9.16
C CYS A 888 -17.88 24.42 -10.00
N ALA A 889 -17.30 25.61 -9.99
CA ALA A 889 -17.75 26.71 -10.83
C ALA A 889 -17.58 26.39 -12.33
N LEU A 890 -16.44 25.84 -12.73
CA LEU A 890 -16.16 25.45 -14.12
C LEU A 890 -17.13 24.35 -14.58
N VAL A 891 -17.38 23.33 -13.78
CA VAL A 891 -18.34 22.26 -14.06
C VAL A 891 -19.75 22.85 -14.25
N ALA A 892 -20.15 23.78 -13.39
CA ALA A 892 -21.43 24.45 -13.49
C ALA A 892 -21.54 25.29 -14.79
N ILE A 893 -20.48 25.96 -15.20
CA ILE A 893 -20.43 26.73 -16.46
C ILE A 893 -20.55 25.82 -17.68
N VAL A 894 -19.84 24.70 -17.69
CA VAL A 894 -19.80 23.76 -18.83
C VAL A 894 -21.13 23.07 -19.02
N LEU A 895 -21.79 22.65 -17.94
CA LEU A 895 -23.06 21.91 -17.98
C LEU A 895 -24.29 22.80 -18.26
N THR A 896 -24.15 24.14 -18.20
CA THR A 896 -25.26 25.03 -18.53
C THR A 896 -25.34 25.22 -20.05
N PRO A 897 -26.42 24.74 -20.72
CA PRO A 897 -26.51 24.81 -22.18
C PRO A 897 -26.61 26.25 -22.67
N ARG A 898 -25.88 26.56 -23.77
CA ARG A 898 -25.83 27.89 -24.39
C ARG A 898 -27.13 28.29 -25.07
N HIS A 899 -27.84 27.32 -25.65
CA HIS A 899 -29.10 27.53 -26.37
C HIS A 899 -30.13 26.47 -25.94
N GLN A 900 -31.28 26.89 -25.47
CA GLN A 900 -32.45 26.00 -25.36
C GLN A 900 -33.21 26.01 -26.67
N LYS A 901 -33.48 24.83 -27.23
CA LYS A 901 -34.44 24.71 -28.36
C LYS A 901 -35.81 25.16 -27.85
N ARG A 902 -36.32 26.25 -28.37
CA ARG A 902 -37.70 26.68 -28.16
C ARG A 902 -38.62 25.55 -28.63
N ILE A 903 -39.21 24.81 -27.71
CA ILE A 903 -40.33 23.95 -28.06
C ILE A 903 -41.54 24.88 -28.28
N ARG A 904 -41.82 25.19 -29.55
CA ARG A 904 -43.08 25.80 -29.91
C ARG A 904 -44.18 24.87 -29.42
N ARG A 905 -44.94 25.27 -28.39
CA ARG A 905 -46.24 24.69 -28.13
C ARG A 905 -47.13 25.07 -29.33
N ILE A 906 -47.36 24.10 -30.20
CA ILE A 906 -48.49 24.16 -31.14
C ILE A 906 -49.70 23.91 -30.26
N ASN A 907 -50.60 24.94 -30.18
CA ASN A 907 -51.87 24.84 -29.51
C ASN A 907 -52.75 23.80 -30.20
#